data_1286d67dc1d45e34fafa8b255fbdc6c5
#
_entry.id   1286d67dc1d45e34fafa8b255fbdc6c5
#
_cell.length_a   1.000
_cell.length_b   1.000
_cell.length_c   1.000
_cell.angle_alpha   90.00
_cell.angle_beta   90.00
_cell.angle_gamma   90.00
#
_symmetry.space_group_name_H-M   'P 1'
#
loop_
_entity.id
_entity.type
_entity.pdbx_description
1 polymer ?
#
loop_
_entity_poly.entity_id
_entity_poly.type
_entity_poly.pdbx_seq_one_letter_code
_entity_poly.pdbx_strand_id
1 'polypeptide(L)'
;MNKYCLVILLCFVAAVTKAQERKISGTLTDRDTHDPVTQTTVQLLKSDSTFVVGAISNEKGEFALSAPADGNYLLKISSVGYISYFKKLHIDGKDLALGQIVMNGDAIMLKGATVTGQAVKVTVREDTFVYNSAAFRTPEGSTIDELVKRLPGAQISDDGKITINGKEVKKILVDGKEFMTGDTKTALKNLPTSIVDKIKSYDERSDLARVSGIDDGDEQTVLDFGIKKGMNKGVFSNADLALGTESRYANRLMGAFFKDDYRTMLFANANNTNDMGFPGGGGRGNFGRNRNGLNASKMVGTNFNYEKKNKLKIDWSVRWNHSDGDVQSKVATENFVSTAASFSNSLNQSYTRGNQWNARGRLEWQPDTLTNIMFRPSFSYSTSDGTSSSTSAAYKDNPYNYVSDPLSQSAITQLAAQNLMVNTRLQNSISYTQNKKAGGMLQLNRRLSASGRNVTLRADVDYADTDNKSLALTDVHLFQLKNKAGQDSVYQTNRYNLTPTTAWSYSLQATYSEPLWQGTYLQFRYKYGYTRTTSNRSTYDFSNLGEGYFSSLSPLYRGWNSYLSLLTNPYEHYLDQRLSRSSAYTNYTHELEMMIRFVGKRYKFNAGFMVQPQSSHFTQTYLGQNADTTRHVFNVSPTLELRYKFSDVSQLRLNYRGTTSQPAMSDLLDIVDDSDPLNVPRGNPGLKPSFTNSLRFFYNTYKERRQQAFMSFLDYSNTRNAVSNRVTYNETTGGRTTQPDNINGNWNVNAGLMFNTAIDSAGVFNVNTFSNLGYNNYVGYVSLNPTSGSQRNVTRSLSVSERLATSYRNSWLELELDGSFTYAHSKNQLQLQNKLNTWQFAYGATLNFTLPWGMQLSTDLHQNSRRGYADRALNTNELVWNAQLSQSFLKGSPLSVSLQFYDLLRQQSNFSRSINAYQRTDTEYNSINSYAMLHVVYRFNLFGGKDARQQMRKHRPDGDGDGPIGPPPGGPPPGGKRPFGSGRPMGGGF
;
A
#
# COMPACT_ATOMS: atom_id res chain seq x y z
N MET A 1 24.03 21.70 34.92
CA MET A 1 24.96 21.48 33.79
C MET A 1 24.23 21.80 32.53
N ASN A 2 24.47 22.75 31.70
CA ASN A 2 25.14 24.03 31.84
C ASN A 2 24.64 24.91 30.70
N LYS A 3 24.21 26.09 31.01
CA LYS A 3 23.73 27.12 30.05
C LYS A 3 24.80 27.52 28.99
N TYR A 4 26.00 26.98 29.06
CA TYR A 4 27.12 27.28 28.14
C TYR A 4 27.16 26.42 26.89
N CYS A 5 26.53 25.25 26.85
CA CYS A 5 26.44 24.44 25.62
C CYS A 5 25.44 25.00 24.62
N LEU A 6 24.43 25.72 25.05
CA LEU A 6 23.45 26.36 24.17
C LEU A 6 24.01 27.61 23.48
N VAL A 7 24.92 28.33 24.15
CA VAL A 7 25.56 29.54 23.63
C VAL A 7 26.64 29.18 22.58
N ILE A 8 27.33 28.06 22.76
CA ILE A 8 28.33 27.59 21.77
C ILE A 8 27.64 27.07 20.49
N LEU A 9 26.46 26.45 20.62
CA LEU A 9 25.66 26.04 19.47
C LEU A 9 25.07 27.24 18.72
N LEU A 10 24.68 28.30 19.42
CA LEU A 10 24.20 29.55 18.79
C LEU A 10 25.32 30.37 18.13
N CYS A 11 26.55 30.34 18.64
CA CYS A 11 27.69 31.03 18.04
C CYS A 11 28.22 30.33 16.78
N PHE A 12 27.99 29.01 16.61
CA PHE A 12 28.33 28.29 15.38
C PHE A 12 27.35 28.52 14.22
N VAL A 13 26.12 28.99 14.52
CA VAL A 13 25.11 29.32 13.52
C VAL A 13 25.25 30.76 12.98
N ALA A 14 26.00 31.62 13.66
CA ALA A 14 26.13 33.04 13.28
C ALA A 14 27.32 33.40 12.37
N ALA A 15 28.15 32.43 11.96
CA ALA A 15 29.32 32.66 11.12
C ALA A 15 29.16 32.15 9.67
N VAL A 16 27.94 32.14 9.14
CA VAL A 16 27.75 32.00 7.70
C VAL A 16 27.70 33.39 7.07
N THR A 17 28.87 33.88 6.69
CA THR A 17 28.99 35.04 5.81
C THR A 17 28.14 34.83 4.58
N LYS A 18 27.18 35.72 4.32
CA LYS A 18 26.44 35.79 3.05
C LYS A 18 27.47 36.07 1.95
N ALA A 19 27.88 35.04 1.25
CA ALA A 19 28.51 35.25 -0.04
C ALA A 19 27.43 35.86 -0.94
N GLN A 20 27.69 37.01 -1.50
CA GLN A 20 26.78 37.68 -2.44
C GLN A 20 26.80 36.88 -3.74
N GLU A 21 25.73 36.09 -3.97
CA GLU A 21 25.59 35.24 -5.15
C GLU A 21 25.25 36.11 -6.37
N ARG A 22 25.91 35.87 -7.51
CA ARG A 22 25.73 36.57 -8.80
C ARG A 22 24.87 35.69 -9.69
N LYS A 23 23.79 36.21 -10.18
CA LYS A 23 22.84 35.48 -11.00
C LYS A 23 23.24 35.49 -12.47
N ILE A 24 23.31 34.34 -13.09
CA ILE A 24 23.50 34.14 -14.53
C ILE A 24 22.19 33.59 -15.08
N SER A 25 21.58 34.27 -16.06
CA SER A 25 20.30 33.85 -16.64
C SER A 25 20.32 33.89 -18.17
N GLY A 26 19.47 33.10 -18.80
CA GLY A 26 19.30 33.09 -20.25
C GLY A 26 18.14 32.17 -20.67
N THR A 27 17.80 32.19 -21.96
CA THR A 27 16.72 31.40 -22.56
C THR A 27 17.29 30.56 -23.69
N LEU A 28 16.96 29.27 -23.73
CA LEU A 28 17.42 28.31 -24.73
C LEU A 28 16.35 28.07 -25.78
N THR A 29 16.71 28.21 -27.05
CA THR A 29 15.81 27.94 -28.18
C THR A 29 16.47 27.02 -29.18
N ASP A 30 15.67 26.21 -29.84
CA ASP A 30 16.08 25.35 -30.96
C ASP A 30 16.35 26.22 -32.22
N ARG A 31 17.39 25.88 -32.96
CA ARG A 31 17.76 26.65 -34.15
C ARG A 31 16.76 26.53 -35.29
N ASP A 32 16.19 25.32 -35.47
CA ASP A 32 15.42 25.00 -36.67
C ASP A 32 13.91 25.23 -36.43
N THR A 33 13.43 24.93 -35.19
CA THR A 33 12.01 25.02 -34.83
C THR A 33 11.68 26.32 -34.08
N HIS A 34 12.68 27.02 -33.53
CA HIS A 34 12.55 28.21 -32.66
C HIS A 34 11.78 27.93 -31.36
N ASP A 35 11.50 26.65 -31.04
CA ASP A 35 10.85 26.25 -29.82
C ASP A 35 11.79 26.34 -28.62
N PRO A 36 11.26 26.57 -27.40
CA PRO A 36 12.06 26.52 -26.18
C PRO A 36 12.70 25.14 -25.94
N VAL A 37 14.00 25.09 -25.72
CA VAL A 37 14.68 23.83 -25.35
C VAL A 37 14.56 23.61 -23.87
N THR A 38 13.64 22.75 -23.49
CA THR A 38 13.27 22.47 -22.11
C THR A 38 14.15 21.39 -21.49
N GLN A 39 14.28 21.35 -20.17
CA GLN A 39 15.01 20.31 -19.43
C GLN A 39 16.47 20.15 -19.85
N THR A 40 17.09 21.20 -20.33
CA THR A 40 18.48 21.25 -20.76
C THR A 40 19.39 21.49 -19.56
N THR A 41 20.43 20.71 -19.43
CA THR A 41 21.43 20.88 -18.38
C THR A 41 22.36 22.06 -18.68
N VAL A 42 22.40 23.02 -17.78
CA VAL A 42 23.29 24.19 -17.83
C VAL A 42 24.27 24.10 -16.67
N GLN A 43 25.57 24.09 -16.95
CA GLN A 43 26.62 23.91 -15.96
C GLN A 43 27.58 25.11 -16.01
N LEU A 44 27.95 25.62 -14.85
CA LEU A 44 29.04 26.57 -14.67
C LEU A 44 30.29 25.82 -14.22
N LEU A 45 31.36 25.92 -14.96
CA LEU A 45 32.63 25.24 -14.72
C LEU A 45 33.70 26.30 -14.45
N LYS A 46 34.73 25.96 -13.68
CA LYS A 46 35.99 26.75 -13.64
C LYS A 46 36.75 26.59 -14.94
N SER A 47 37.76 27.39 -15.12
CA SER A 47 38.64 27.36 -16.33
C SER A 47 39.36 26.01 -16.50
N ASP A 48 39.53 25.25 -15.44
CA ASP A 48 40.06 23.90 -15.42
C ASP A 48 38.99 22.78 -15.63
N SER A 49 37.76 23.19 -16.03
CA SER A 49 36.59 22.32 -16.20
C SER A 49 36.02 21.71 -14.94
N THR A 50 36.45 22.16 -13.77
CA THR A 50 35.86 21.71 -12.48
C THR A 50 34.44 22.29 -12.36
N PHE A 51 33.47 21.43 -12.01
CA PHE A 51 32.07 21.80 -11.82
C PHE A 51 31.90 22.75 -10.63
N VAL A 52 31.10 23.82 -10.82
CA VAL A 52 30.80 24.82 -9.79
C VAL A 52 29.33 24.78 -9.39
N VAL A 53 28.43 24.96 -10.34
CA VAL A 53 26.98 24.96 -10.12
C VAL A 53 26.27 24.58 -11.42
N GLY A 54 25.05 24.01 -11.31
CA GLY A 54 24.23 23.65 -12.46
C GLY A 54 22.77 23.98 -12.26
N ALA A 55 22.05 24.17 -13.37
CA ALA A 55 20.61 24.34 -13.43
C ALA A 55 20.05 23.58 -14.64
N ILE A 56 18.71 23.49 -14.68
CA ILE A 56 17.98 22.89 -15.79
C ILE A 56 17.01 23.94 -16.34
N SER A 57 16.90 24.05 -17.66
CA SER A 57 15.96 24.99 -18.28
C SER A 57 14.50 24.56 -18.01
N ASN A 58 13.64 25.56 -17.77
CA ASN A 58 12.20 25.39 -17.53
C ASN A 58 11.41 25.12 -18.83
N GLU A 59 10.09 25.06 -18.75
CA GLU A 59 9.19 24.81 -19.90
C GLU A 59 9.25 25.91 -20.97
N LYS A 60 9.75 27.10 -20.64
CA LYS A 60 10.00 28.23 -21.56
C LYS A 60 11.44 28.29 -22.06
N GLY A 61 12.26 27.28 -21.73
CA GLY A 61 13.68 27.26 -22.05
C GLY A 61 14.54 28.17 -21.17
N GLU A 62 13.99 28.83 -20.15
CA GLU A 62 14.71 29.76 -19.27
C GLU A 62 15.52 29.01 -18.21
N PHE A 63 16.73 29.49 -17.93
CA PHE A 63 17.57 28.98 -16.84
C PHE A 63 18.13 30.13 -16.00
N ALA A 64 18.47 29.83 -14.75
CA ALA A 64 19.18 30.71 -13.85
C ALA A 64 20.17 29.94 -12.99
N LEU A 65 21.39 30.44 -12.90
CA LEU A 65 22.49 29.92 -12.10
C LEU A 65 23.00 31.00 -11.14
N SER A 66 23.58 30.61 -10.01
CA SER A 66 24.23 31.52 -9.09
C SER A 66 25.71 31.19 -9.00
N ALA A 67 26.58 32.11 -9.41
CA ALA A 67 28.03 31.96 -9.26
C ALA A 67 28.45 32.29 -7.82
N PRO A 68 29.33 31.48 -7.18
CA PRO A 68 29.70 31.66 -5.79
C PRO A 68 30.69 32.82 -5.56
N ALA A 69 31.44 33.22 -6.59
CA ALA A 69 32.47 34.27 -6.54
C ALA A 69 32.68 34.92 -7.91
N ASP A 70 33.32 36.08 -7.92
CA ASP A 70 33.79 36.72 -9.13
C ASP A 70 34.97 35.94 -9.75
N GLY A 71 35.07 35.97 -11.06
CA GLY A 71 36.12 35.26 -11.77
C GLY A 71 35.74 34.76 -13.15
N ASN A 72 36.67 34.01 -13.76
CA ASN A 72 36.48 33.42 -15.09
C ASN A 72 35.88 32.02 -14.98
N TYR A 73 34.78 31.83 -15.70
CA TYR A 73 34.04 30.60 -15.75
C TYR A 73 33.79 30.12 -17.18
N LEU A 74 33.50 28.84 -17.33
CA LEU A 74 33.05 28.25 -18.58
C LEU A 74 31.59 27.77 -18.39
N LEU A 75 30.67 28.39 -19.13
CA LEU A 75 29.29 27.92 -19.20
C LEU A 75 29.22 26.77 -20.21
N LYS A 76 28.71 25.64 -19.78
CA LYS A 76 28.43 24.49 -20.64
C LYS A 76 26.92 24.20 -20.63
N ILE A 77 26.31 24.14 -21.79
CA ILE A 77 24.89 23.82 -21.98
C ILE A 77 24.82 22.54 -22.80
N SER A 78 24.15 21.55 -22.29
CA SER A 78 24.00 20.24 -22.93
C SER A 78 22.60 19.68 -22.82
N SER A 79 22.05 19.21 -23.93
CA SER A 79 20.77 18.55 -24.02
C SER A 79 20.87 17.37 -25.00
N VAL A 80 20.05 16.36 -24.79
CA VAL A 80 19.99 15.18 -25.67
C VAL A 80 19.46 15.62 -27.04
N GLY A 81 20.22 15.35 -28.09
CA GLY A 81 19.87 15.75 -29.46
C GLY A 81 20.41 17.11 -29.88
N TYR A 82 21.25 17.76 -29.06
CA TYR A 82 21.88 19.03 -29.36
C TYR A 82 23.39 19.00 -29.19
N ILE A 83 24.09 19.75 -30.00
CA ILE A 83 25.53 20.00 -29.85
C ILE A 83 25.73 20.79 -28.56
N SER A 84 26.66 20.34 -27.72
CA SER A 84 26.97 21.06 -26.47
C SER A 84 27.48 22.45 -26.76
N TYR A 85 26.89 23.44 -26.14
CA TYR A 85 27.27 24.83 -26.26
C TYR A 85 28.22 25.23 -25.13
N PHE A 86 29.32 25.92 -25.46
CA PHE A 86 30.30 26.39 -24.50
C PHE A 86 30.49 27.91 -24.65
N LYS A 87 30.51 28.63 -23.52
CA LYS A 87 30.77 30.07 -23.49
C LYS A 87 31.63 30.46 -22.29
N LYS A 88 32.73 31.13 -22.54
CA LYS A 88 33.54 31.72 -21.45
C LYS A 88 32.81 32.91 -20.88
N LEU A 89 32.71 32.98 -19.56
CA LEU A 89 32.05 34.07 -18.83
C LEU A 89 33.07 34.71 -17.87
N HIS A 90 33.03 35.98 -17.77
CA HIS A 90 33.73 36.76 -16.75
C HIS A 90 32.68 37.39 -15.84
N ILE A 91 32.77 37.18 -14.55
CA ILE A 91 31.84 37.69 -13.55
C ILE A 91 32.58 38.69 -12.67
N ASP A 92 32.03 39.90 -12.58
CA ASP A 92 32.64 41.08 -11.96
C ASP A 92 31.67 41.81 -11.00
N GLY A 93 31.02 41.06 -10.13
CA GLY A 93 30.13 41.60 -9.09
C GLY A 93 28.72 41.93 -9.55
N LYS A 94 28.37 41.73 -10.83
CA LYS A 94 27.02 42.00 -11.37
C LYS A 94 26.30 40.74 -11.86
N ASP A 95 24.99 40.80 -11.86
CA ASP A 95 24.18 39.79 -12.52
C ASP A 95 24.41 39.80 -14.04
N LEU A 96 24.50 38.60 -14.62
CA LEU A 96 24.81 38.43 -16.04
C LEU A 96 23.60 37.81 -16.78
N ALA A 97 22.92 38.62 -17.58
CA ALA A 97 21.88 38.15 -18.49
C ALA A 97 22.49 37.77 -19.84
N LEU A 98 22.43 36.50 -20.21
CA LEU A 98 23.04 36.01 -21.46
C LEU A 98 22.12 36.12 -22.68
N GLY A 99 20.86 36.51 -22.45
CA GLY A 99 19.83 36.61 -23.49
C GLY A 99 19.43 35.23 -24.06
N GLN A 100 19.04 35.24 -25.33
CA GLN A 100 18.65 34.04 -26.05
C GLN A 100 19.91 33.29 -26.55
N ILE A 101 19.97 32.00 -26.23
CA ILE A 101 21.05 31.11 -26.69
C ILE A 101 20.41 30.05 -27.58
N VAL A 102 20.87 30.00 -28.82
CA VAL A 102 20.38 29.08 -29.86
C VAL A 102 21.13 27.76 -29.78
N MET A 103 20.41 26.66 -29.60
CA MET A 103 20.96 25.31 -29.56
C MET A 103 20.87 24.66 -30.92
N ASN A 104 21.97 24.15 -31.40
CA ASN A 104 22.06 23.44 -32.69
C ASN A 104 21.72 21.96 -32.48
N GLY A 105 20.81 21.43 -33.29
CA GLY A 105 20.53 20.00 -33.34
C GLY A 105 21.78 19.22 -33.73
N ASP A 106 22.08 18.16 -32.98
CA ASP A 106 23.19 17.25 -33.28
C ASP A 106 22.68 16.13 -34.17
N ALA A 107 22.95 16.20 -35.45
CA ALA A 107 22.71 15.12 -36.40
C ALA A 107 23.74 13.98 -36.33
N ILE A 108 24.83 14.17 -35.58
CA ILE A 108 25.94 13.22 -35.43
C ILE A 108 26.15 12.89 -33.95
N MET A 109 25.77 11.69 -33.57
CA MET A 109 26.23 10.86 -32.46
C MET A 109 26.98 11.51 -31.30
N LEU A 110 26.29 11.57 -30.14
CA LEU A 110 26.93 11.68 -28.85
C LEU A 110 27.66 10.39 -28.48
N LYS A 111 28.97 10.30 -28.66
CA LYS A 111 29.80 9.41 -27.87
C LYS A 111 29.74 9.88 -26.40
N GLY A 112 29.27 9.00 -25.56
CA GLY A 112 29.20 9.05 -24.11
C GLY A 112 29.66 10.34 -23.42
N ALA A 113 28.75 11.28 -23.20
CA ALA A 113 28.91 12.23 -22.12
C ALA A 113 28.52 11.51 -20.84
N THR A 114 29.48 11.03 -20.06
CA THR A 114 29.27 10.63 -18.68
C THR A 114 28.96 11.91 -17.91
N VAL A 115 27.68 12.25 -17.75
CA VAL A 115 27.28 13.34 -16.86
C VAL A 115 27.49 12.84 -15.44
N THR A 116 28.58 13.25 -14.82
CA THR A 116 28.90 12.99 -13.41
C THR A 116 28.15 13.92 -12.45
N GLY A 117 27.12 14.58 -12.90
CA GLY A 117 26.18 15.28 -12.03
C GLY A 117 25.21 14.30 -11.42
N GLN A 118 25.18 14.15 -10.10
CA GLN A 118 24.15 13.33 -9.45
C GLN A 118 22.79 14.02 -9.68
N ALA A 119 21.86 13.26 -10.24
CA ALA A 119 20.50 13.74 -10.42
C ALA A 119 19.86 14.06 -9.05
N VAL A 120 19.24 15.24 -8.94
CA VAL A 120 18.49 15.63 -7.75
C VAL A 120 17.48 14.54 -7.41
N LYS A 121 17.51 14.01 -6.19
CA LYS A 121 16.68 12.88 -5.80
C LYS A 121 15.19 13.21 -5.82
N VAL A 122 14.84 14.38 -5.29
CA VAL A 122 13.45 14.81 -5.13
C VAL A 122 13.34 16.29 -5.46
N THR A 123 12.37 16.64 -6.29
CA THR A 123 11.92 18.03 -6.49
C THR A 123 10.45 18.11 -6.12
N VAL A 124 10.02 19.26 -5.61
CA VAL A 124 8.62 19.50 -5.31
C VAL A 124 8.13 20.62 -6.22
N ARG A 125 7.10 20.36 -6.99
CA ARG A 125 6.43 21.36 -7.84
C ARG A 125 4.97 21.45 -7.42
N GLU A 126 4.56 22.58 -6.92
CA GLU A 126 3.23 22.78 -6.33
C GLU A 126 2.91 21.72 -5.25
N ASP A 127 2.02 20.78 -5.53
CA ASP A 127 1.63 19.67 -4.68
C ASP A 127 2.20 18.31 -5.13
N THR A 128 3.04 18.33 -6.16
CA THR A 128 3.62 17.12 -6.75
C THR A 128 5.07 16.94 -6.30
N PHE A 129 5.34 15.82 -5.66
CA PHE A 129 6.70 15.33 -5.43
C PHE A 129 7.18 14.61 -6.68
N VAL A 130 8.29 15.06 -7.24
CA VAL A 130 8.91 14.44 -8.41
C VAL A 130 10.22 13.79 -7.97
N TYR A 131 10.26 12.48 -8.00
CA TYR A 131 11.43 11.68 -7.70
C TYR A 131 12.10 11.27 -9.01
N ASN A 132 13.40 11.49 -9.13
CA ASN A 132 14.15 11.06 -10.29
C ASN A 132 14.59 9.59 -10.13
N SER A 133 14.12 8.70 -10.99
CA SER A 133 14.42 7.27 -10.84
C SER A 133 15.91 6.95 -10.93
N ALA A 134 16.67 7.69 -11.73
CA ALA A 134 18.11 7.54 -11.87
C ALA A 134 18.88 7.86 -10.57
N ALA A 135 18.24 8.61 -9.66
CA ALA A 135 18.83 8.95 -8.37
C ALA A 135 18.67 7.84 -7.32
N PHE A 136 17.90 6.79 -7.62
CA PHE A 136 17.67 5.65 -6.75
C PHE A 136 18.11 4.38 -7.44
N ARG A 137 19.24 3.82 -7.01
CA ARG A 137 19.70 2.57 -7.58
C ARG A 137 18.80 1.42 -7.14
N THR A 138 18.37 0.66 -8.11
CA THR A 138 17.68 -0.60 -7.88
C THR A 138 18.47 -1.72 -8.54
N PRO A 139 18.50 -2.92 -7.97
CA PRO A 139 19.12 -4.06 -8.61
C PRO A 139 18.56 -4.28 -10.01
N GLU A 140 19.37 -4.86 -10.89
CA GLU A 140 18.89 -5.24 -12.21
C GLU A 140 17.74 -6.24 -12.12
N GLY A 141 16.71 -6.04 -12.95
CA GLY A 141 15.51 -6.85 -12.90
C GLY A 141 14.46 -6.41 -11.88
N SER A 142 14.74 -5.41 -11.05
CA SER A 142 13.79 -4.92 -10.06
C SER A 142 12.53 -4.34 -10.66
N THR A 143 11.45 -4.48 -9.93
CA THR A 143 10.16 -3.82 -10.19
C THR A 143 10.04 -2.53 -9.39
N ILE A 144 9.03 -1.73 -9.73
CA ILE A 144 8.89 -0.39 -9.14
C ILE A 144 8.63 -0.39 -7.63
N ASP A 145 8.24 -1.50 -7.03
CA ASP A 145 8.15 -1.61 -5.57
C ASP A 145 9.50 -1.37 -4.89
N GLU A 146 10.59 -1.89 -5.48
CA GLU A 146 11.94 -1.65 -4.97
C GLU A 146 12.34 -0.17 -5.10
N LEU A 147 11.88 0.47 -6.15
CA LEU A 147 12.09 1.90 -6.34
C LEU A 147 11.27 2.71 -5.32
N VAL A 148 9.99 2.35 -5.13
CA VAL A 148 9.11 3.03 -4.17
C VAL A 148 9.61 2.92 -2.73
N LYS A 149 10.12 1.76 -2.31
CA LYS A 149 10.70 1.58 -0.96
C LYS A 149 11.88 2.53 -0.68
N ARG A 150 12.55 2.99 -1.72
CA ARG A 150 13.70 3.91 -1.61
C ARG A 150 13.31 5.37 -1.68
N LEU A 151 12.06 5.66 -2.02
CA LEU A 151 11.59 7.04 -2.07
C LEU A 151 11.48 7.61 -0.65
N PRO A 152 12.00 8.78 -0.39
CA PRO A 152 11.80 9.47 0.88
C PRO A 152 10.32 9.63 1.19
N GLY A 153 9.92 9.26 2.40
CA GLY A 153 8.53 9.32 2.86
C GLY A 153 7.61 8.20 2.36
N ALA A 154 8.12 7.27 1.56
CA ALA A 154 7.35 6.11 1.13
C ALA A 154 7.50 4.94 2.09
N GLN A 155 6.41 4.25 2.37
CA GLN A 155 6.36 3.00 3.12
C GLN A 155 5.45 2.03 2.38
N ILE A 156 5.82 0.77 2.37
CA ILE A 156 4.97 -0.30 1.89
C ILE A 156 4.77 -1.25 3.07
N SER A 157 3.52 -1.36 3.53
CA SER A 157 3.16 -2.27 4.63
C SER A 157 3.20 -3.73 4.18
N ASP A 158 3.17 -4.66 5.13
CA ASP A 158 3.26 -6.11 4.87
C ASP A 158 2.10 -6.62 4.03
N ASP A 159 0.92 -6.00 4.15
CA ASP A 159 -0.24 -6.29 3.31
C ASP A 159 -0.13 -5.64 1.90
N GLY A 160 0.99 -4.95 1.59
CA GLY A 160 1.30 -4.33 0.30
C GLY A 160 0.61 -3.00 0.04
N LYS A 161 0.04 -2.35 1.06
CA LYS A 161 -0.44 -0.97 0.94
C LYS A 161 0.74 -0.02 0.90
N ILE A 162 0.66 0.93 -0.02
CA ILE A 162 1.65 1.99 -0.16
C ILE A 162 1.18 3.19 0.62
N THR A 163 2.03 3.71 1.46
CA THR A 163 1.85 5.02 2.07
C THR A 163 2.98 5.92 1.62
N ILE A 164 2.68 7.09 1.12
CA ILE A 164 3.68 8.10 0.77
C ILE A 164 3.32 9.43 1.42
N ASN A 165 4.29 10.02 2.10
CA ASN A 165 4.06 11.26 2.82
C ASN A 165 2.86 11.17 3.80
N GLY A 166 2.72 10.04 4.49
CA GLY A 166 1.63 9.77 5.43
C GLY A 166 0.25 9.54 4.79
N LYS A 167 0.14 9.47 3.46
CA LYS A 167 -1.11 9.21 2.73
C LYS A 167 -1.06 7.87 2.02
N GLU A 168 -2.18 7.13 2.08
CA GLU A 168 -2.31 5.88 1.34
C GLU A 168 -2.44 6.15 -0.16
N VAL A 169 -1.60 5.52 -0.96
CA VAL A 169 -1.66 5.56 -2.43
C VAL A 169 -2.82 4.70 -2.91
N LYS A 170 -3.80 5.32 -3.57
CA LYS A 170 -5.00 4.65 -4.06
C LYS A 170 -4.89 4.18 -5.51
N LYS A 171 -4.02 4.82 -6.30
CA LYS A 171 -3.82 4.49 -7.72
C LYS A 171 -2.35 4.54 -8.10
N ILE A 172 -1.99 3.70 -9.05
CA ILE A 172 -0.72 3.78 -9.78
C ILE A 172 -1.02 4.18 -11.21
N LEU A 173 -0.30 5.18 -11.69
CA LEU A 173 -0.39 5.66 -13.05
C LEU A 173 0.94 5.38 -13.79
N VAL A 174 0.86 5.26 -15.11
CA VAL A 174 2.00 5.21 -16.02
C VAL A 174 1.80 6.26 -17.09
N ASP A 175 2.64 7.31 -17.09
CA ASP A 175 2.46 8.53 -17.90
C ASP A 175 1.04 9.11 -17.80
N GLY A 176 0.53 9.23 -16.58
CA GLY A 176 -0.81 9.77 -16.31
C GLY A 176 -1.99 8.84 -16.65
N LYS A 177 -1.75 7.60 -17.10
CA LYS A 177 -2.79 6.61 -17.37
C LYS A 177 -2.84 5.57 -16.27
N GLU A 178 -4.04 5.27 -15.77
CA GLU A 178 -4.21 4.32 -14.68
C GLU A 178 -3.69 2.93 -15.08
N PHE A 179 -2.82 2.38 -14.24
CA PHE A 179 -2.20 1.09 -14.43
C PHE A 179 -2.76 0.11 -13.39
N MET A 180 -3.28 -1.02 -13.82
CA MET A 180 -3.92 -2.03 -12.96
C MET A 180 -5.06 -1.43 -12.14
N THR A 181 -6.09 -0.94 -12.78
CA THR A 181 -7.22 -0.20 -12.21
C THR A 181 -7.65 -0.67 -10.83
N GLY A 182 -7.37 0.17 -9.82
CA GLY A 182 -7.70 -0.09 -8.42
C GLY A 182 -6.88 -1.18 -7.73
N ASP A 183 -5.76 -1.64 -8.33
CA ASP A 183 -4.87 -2.63 -7.71
C ASP A 183 -3.42 -2.16 -7.68
N THR A 184 -3.11 -1.37 -6.66
CA THR A 184 -1.77 -0.80 -6.47
C THR A 184 -0.71 -1.87 -6.18
N LYS A 185 -1.09 -2.97 -5.53
CA LYS A 185 -0.17 -4.07 -5.19
C LYS A 185 0.35 -4.77 -6.44
N THR A 186 -0.57 -5.15 -7.32
CA THR A 186 -0.23 -5.78 -8.59
C THR A 186 0.54 -4.81 -9.48
N ALA A 187 0.15 -3.54 -9.51
CA ALA A 187 0.85 -2.52 -10.29
C ALA A 187 2.31 -2.39 -9.88
N LEU A 188 2.61 -2.30 -8.58
CA LEU A 188 3.98 -2.20 -8.06
C LEU A 188 4.88 -3.34 -8.50
N LYS A 189 4.35 -4.53 -8.52
CA LYS A 189 5.12 -5.76 -8.76
C LYS A 189 5.28 -6.08 -10.26
N ASN A 190 4.65 -5.30 -11.14
CA ASN A 190 4.58 -5.62 -12.56
C ASN A 190 5.26 -4.62 -13.49
N LEU A 191 5.73 -3.48 -13.00
CA LEU A 191 6.44 -2.52 -13.82
C LEU A 191 7.93 -2.56 -13.51
N PRO A 192 8.82 -2.82 -14.49
CA PRO A 192 10.26 -2.85 -14.26
C PRO A 192 10.80 -1.43 -14.05
N THR A 193 11.74 -1.29 -13.12
CA THR A 193 12.39 0.01 -12.84
C THR A 193 13.18 0.54 -14.03
N SER A 194 13.66 -0.33 -14.89
CA SER A 194 14.51 0.01 -16.04
C SER A 194 13.86 0.95 -17.05
N ILE A 195 12.53 0.94 -17.17
CA ILE A 195 11.79 1.81 -18.09
C ILE A 195 11.36 3.14 -17.47
N VAL A 196 11.46 3.29 -16.15
CA VAL A 196 11.00 4.48 -15.43
C VAL A 196 12.03 5.59 -15.49
N ASP A 197 11.59 6.81 -15.83
CA ASP A 197 12.38 8.05 -15.80
C ASP A 197 12.15 8.81 -14.51
N LYS A 198 10.89 9.06 -14.17
CA LYS A 198 10.46 9.84 -13.01
C LYS A 198 9.28 9.19 -12.30
N ILE A 199 9.16 9.47 -11.00
CA ILE A 199 7.98 9.11 -10.24
C ILE A 199 7.39 10.40 -9.70
N LYS A 200 6.10 10.63 -9.93
CA LYS A 200 5.37 11.76 -9.37
C LYS A 200 4.42 11.25 -8.30
N SER A 201 4.41 11.87 -7.15
CA SER A 201 3.41 11.65 -6.12
C SER A 201 2.61 12.92 -5.91
N TYR A 202 1.31 12.84 -6.12
CA TYR A 202 0.38 13.96 -5.98
C TYR A 202 -1.01 13.47 -5.63
N ASP A 203 -1.86 14.40 -5.20
CA ASP A 203 -3.26 14.11 -4.99
C ASP A 203 -4.02 14.36 -6.31
N GLU A 204 -4.47 13.28 -6.94
CA GLU A 204 -5.32 13.35 -8.13
C GLU A 204 -6.72 13.84 -7.72
N ARG A 205 -7.23 14.82 -8.44
CA ARG A 205 -8.59 15.30 -8.24
C ARG A 205 -9.59 14.20 -8.58
N SER A 206 -10.72 14.19 -7.87
CA SER A 206 -11.83 13.33 -8.23
C SER A 206 -12.27 13.55 -9.69
N ASP A 207 -12.97 12.59 -10.25
CA ASP A 207 -13.50 12.74 -11.60
C ASP A 207 -14.47 13.93 -11.70
N LEU A 208 -15.21 14.22 -10.62
CA LEU A 208 -16.07 15.38 -10.52
C LEU A 208 -15.25 16.70 -10.55
N ALA A 209 -14.23 16.79 -9.68
CA ALA A 209 -13.39 17.98 -9.61
C ALA A 209 -12.58 18.21 -10.90
N ARG A 210 -12.18 17.13 -11.57
CA ARG A 210 -11.46 17.20 -12.84
C ARG A 210 -12.31 17.81 -13.98
N VAL A 211 -13.57 17.43 -14.05
CA VAL A 211 -14.50 17.88 -15.12
C VAL A 211 -15.13 19.22 -14.79
N SER A 212 -15.54 19.43 -13.55
CA SER A 212 -16.14 20.70 -13.12
C SER A 212 -15.12 21.82 -12.93
N GLY A 213 -13.84 21.47 -12.75
CA GLY A 213 -12.81 22.40 -12.33
C GLY A 213 -12.88 22.80 -10.86
N ILE A 214 -13.87 22.29 -10.13
CA ILE A 214 -14.14 22.58 -8.72
C ILE A 214 -13.74 21.36 -7.91
N ASP A 215 -12.86 21.57 -6.96
CA ASP A 215 -12.40 20.53 -6.05
C ASP A 215 -13.50 20.14 -5.07
N ASP A 216 -13.81 18.87 -4.96
CA ASP A 216 -14.86 18.33 -4.10
C ASP A 216 -14.30 17.76 -2.79
N GLY A 217 -13.00 17.92 -2.56
CA GLY A 217 -12.32 17.37 -1.38
C GLY A 217 -12.10 15.87 -1.42
N ASP A 218 -12.49 15.20 -2.51
CA ASP A 218 -12.34 13.73 -2.69
C ASP A 218 -11.10 13.42 -3.56
N GLU A 219 -9.95 13.92 -3.11
CA GLU A 219 -8.67 13.70 -3.76
C GLU A 219 -8.12 12.33 -3.41
N GLN A 220 -7.50 11.66 -4.38
CA GLN A 220 -6.81 10.37 -4.18
C GLN A 220 -5.31 10.54 -4.38
N THR A 221 -4.51 10.11 -3.42
CA THR A 221 -3.06 10.12 -3.60
C THR A 221 -2.66 9.07 -4.63
N VAL A 222 -1.88 9.49 -5.63
CA VAL A 222 -1.42 8.65 -6.72
C VAL A 222 0.10 8.63 -6.82
N LEU A 223 0.64 7.54 -7.37
CA LEU A 223 2.00 7.44 -7.87
C LEU A 223 1.96 7.31 -9.40
N ASP A 224 2.52 8.29 -10.10
CA ASP A 224 2.60 8.32 -11.57
C ASP A 224 4.05 8.06 -12.01
N PHE A 225 4.26 6.96 -12.70
CA PHE A 225 5.55 6.54 -13.23
C PHE A 225 5.70 7.00 -14.67
N GLY A 226 6.48 8.05 -14.86
CA GLY A 226 6.86 8.52 -16.19
C GLY A 226 7.84 7.57 -16.86
N ILE A 227 7.54 7.15 -18.08
CA ILE A 227 8.39 6.25 -18.89
C ILE A 227 9.47 7.06 -19.61
N LYS A 228 10.68 6.50 -19.71
CA LYS A 228 11.79 7.09 -20.48
C LYS A 228 11.37 7.42 -21.91
N LYS A 229 11.83 8.56 -22.41
CA LYS A 229 11.54 9.02 -23.78
C LYS A 229 11.94 7.94 -24.80
N GLY A 230 11.06 7.70 -25.80
CA GLY A 230 11.25 6.66 -26.82
C GLY A 230 10.78 5.27 -26.43
N MET A 231 10.42 5.04 -25.15
CA MET A 231 9.86 3.77 -24.68
C MET A 231 8.33 3.74 -24.65
N ASN A 232 7.68 4.78 -25.16
CA ASN A 232 6.21 4.90 -25.25
C ASN A 232 5.60 4.27 -26.53
N LYS A 233 6.43 3.75 -27.45
CA LYS A 233 6.01 3.08 -28.68
C LYS A 233 6.86 1.83 -28.90
N GLY A 234 6.26 0.65 -28.84
CA GLY A 234 6.95 -0.61 -29.09
C GLY A 234 6.45 -1.76 -28.23
N VAL A 235 7.19 -2.83 -28.24
CA VAL A 235 6.98 -4.03 -27.44
C VAL A 235 8.12 -4.16 -26.45
N PHE A 236 7.82 -4.39 -25.21
CA PHE A 236 8.80 -4.88 -24.28
C PHE A 236 8.29 -6.12 -23.54
N SER A 237 9.17 -7.02 -23.22
CA SER A 237 8.87 -8.14 -22.35
C SER A 237 10.01 -8.39 -21.37
N ASN A 238 9.65 -8.93 -20.22
CA ASN A 238 10.55 -9.35 -19.18
C ASN A 238 10.15 -10.75 -18.73
N ALA A 239 11.05 -11.70 -18.88
CA ALA A 239 10.90 -13.03 -18.34
C ALA A 239 11.96 -13.23 -17.25
N ASP A 240 11.54 -13.57 -16.05
CA ASP A 240 12.36 -13.87 -14.89
C ASP A 240 12.02 -15.30 -14.45
N LEU A 241 12.96 -16.20 -14.57
CA LEU A 241 12.84 -17.58 -14.14
C LEU A 241 13.80 -17.80 -12.98
N ALA A 242 13.28 -18.27 -11.87
CA ALA A 242 14.08 -18.47 -10.67
C ALA A 242 13.77 -19.80 -9.98
N LEU A 243 14.81 -20.49 -9.64
CA LEU A 243 14.78 -21.72 -8.86
C LEU A 243 15.75 -21.58 -7.67
N GLY A 244 15.38 -22.16 -6.55
CA GLY A 244 16.13 -22.05 -5.32
C GLY A 244 16.21 -23.35 -4.53
N THR A 245 16.96 -23.28 -3.45
CA THR A 245 17.00 -24.32 -2.40
C THR A 245 15.63 -24.43 -1.75
N GLU A 246 15.39 -25.49 -0.97
CA GLU A 246 14.12 -25.74 -0.27
C GLU A 246 12.90 -25.73 -1.22
N SER A 247 13.09 -26.22 -2.46
CA SER A 247 12.05 -26.23 -3.52
C SER A 247 11.42 -24.87 -3.79
N ARG A 248 12.16 -23.78 -3.57
CA ARG A 248 11.69 -22.43 -3.86
C ARG A 248 11.74 -22.16 -5.36
N TYR A 249 10.72 -21.45 -5.83
CA TYR A 249 10.66 -20.96 -7.20
C TYR A 249 9.98 -19.60 -7.24
N ALA A 250 10.37 -18.79 -8.22
CA ALA A 250 9.79 -17.48 -8.47
C ALA A 250 9.88 -17.16 -9.95
N ASN A 251 8.80 -17.40 -10.68
CA ASN A 251 8.73 -17.25 -12.12
C ASN A 251 7.82 -16.07 -12.48
N ARG A 252 8.28 -15.22 -13.39
CA ARG A 252 7.56 -14.03 -13.82
C ARG A 252 7.66 -13.84 -15.32
N LEU A 253 6.55 -13.55 -15.95
CA LEU A 253 6.46 -13.13 -17.32
C LEU A 253 5.66 -11.85 -17.43
N MET A 254 6.17 -10.86 -18.11
CA MET A 254 5.48 -9.63 -18.45
C MET A 254 5.73 -9.27 -19.89
N GLY A 255 4.67 -8.94 -20.62
CA GLY A 255 4.71 -8.38 -21.95
C GLY A 255 3.89 -7.11 -22.01
N ALA A 256 4.39 -6.08 -22.70
CA ALA A 256 3.64 -4.85 -22.91
C ALA A 256 3.81 -4.38 -24.35
N PHE A 257 2.71 -3.92 -24.90
CA PHE A 257 2.62 -3.31 -26.22
C PHE A 257 2.10 -1.88 -26.08
N PHE A 258 2.89 -0.92 -26.52
CA PHE A 258 2.56 0.51 -26.54
C PHE A 258 2.54 1.03 -27.98
N LYS A 259 1.48 1.72 -28.31
CA LYS A 259 1.35 2.40 -29.62
C LYS A 259 0.42 3.61 -29.44
N ASP A 260 0.99 4.81 -29.40
CA ASP A 260 0.25 6.08 -29.32
C ASP A 260 -0.96 6.05 -28.34
N ASP A 261 -2.13 5.74 -28.89
CA ASP A 261 -3.40 5.70 -28.16
C ASP A 261 -3.66 4.38 -27.42
N TYR A 262 -2.91 3.32 -27.75
CA TYR A 262 -3.12 1.98 -27.20
C TYR A 262 -2.01 1.56 -26.28
N ARG A 263 -2.37 0.93 -25.15
CA ARG A 263 -1.46 0.22 -24.27
C ARG A 263 -2.10 -1.08 -23.83
N THR A 264 -1.40 -2.16 -24.05
CA THR A 264 -1.81 -3.50 -23.59
C THR A 264 -0.68 -4.12 -22.83
N MET A 265 -0.99 -4.72 -21.70
CA MET A 265 -0.02 -5.46 -20.90
C MET A 265 -0.59 -6.82 -20.54
N LEU A 266 0.24 -7.84 -20.64
CA LEU A 266 0.00 -9.19 -20.17
C LEU A 266 1.04 -9.54 -19.11
N PHE A 267 0.64 -10.17 -18.03
CA PHE A 267 1.53 -10.59 -16.98
C PHE A 267 1.11 -11.92 -16.38
N ALA A 268 2.09 -12.70 -16.00
CA ALA A 268 1.91 -13.95 -15.30
C ALA A 268 3.00 -14.10 -14.22
N ASN A 269 2.64 -14.72 -13.12
CA ASN A 269 3.53 -14.99 -12.00
C ASN A 269 3.17 -16.32 -11.35
N ALA A 270 4.21 -17.04 -10.92
CA ALA A 270 4.06 -18.20 -10.06
C ALA A 270 5.25 -18.25 -9.10
N ASN A 271 4.98 -18.25 -7.80
CA ASN A 271 6.04 -18.33 -6.78
C ASN A 271 5.55 -18.99 -5.49
N ASN A 272 6.50 -19.47 -4.67
CA ASN A 272 6.29 -19.93 -3.30
C ASN A 272 7.24 -19.24 -2.29
N THR A 273 7.57 -18.00 -2.55
CA THR A 273 8.48 -17.17 -1.74
C THR A 273 7.75 -16.09 -0.93
N ASN A 274 6.51 -16.36 -0.51
CA ASN A 274 5.62 -15.40 0.17
C ASN A 274 5.35 -14.11 -0.62
N ASP A 275 5.58 -14.11 -1.92
CA ASP A 275 5.27 -12.97 -2.76
C ASP A 275 3.91 -13.17 -3.45
N MET A 276 2.91 -12.38 -3.05
CA MET A 276 1.57 -12.40 -3.66
C MET A 276 1.51 -11.64 -5.00
N GLY A 277 2.63 -11.18 -5.49
CA GLY A 277 2.77 -10.50 -6.77
C GLY A 277 3.96 -11.03 -7.53
N PHE A 278 4.56 -10.21 -8.37
CA PHE A 278 5.83 -10.54 -8.98
C PHE A 278 6.94 -10.49 -7.94
N PRO A 279 7.80 -11.51 -7.79
CA PRO A 279 8.98 -11.42 -6.94
C PRO A 279 9.85 -10.26 -7.45
N GLY A 280 10.10 -9.28 -6.60
CA GLY A 280 11.03 -8.20 -6.91
C GLY A 280 12.42 -8.78 -6.99
N GLY A 281 13.12 -8.60 -8.11
CA GLY A 281 14.55 -8.88 -8.17
C GLY A 281 15.25 -8.16 -7.00
N GLY A 282 16.12 -8.88 -6.33
CA GLY A 282 16.73 -8.50 -5.07
C GLY A 282 17.17 -7.04 -4.99
N GLY A 283 16.65 -6.40 -4.03
CA GLY A 283 16.97 -5.08 -3.61
C GLY A 283 16.63 -4.94 -2.14
N ARG A 284 17.29 -4.03 -1.50
CA ARG A 284 17.15 -3.64 -0.11
C ARG A 284 15.71 -3.72 0.38
N GLY A 285 15.40 -4.65 1.26
CA GLY A 285 14.12 -4.78 1.94
C GLY A 285 13.14 -5.76 1.29
N ASN A 286 13.51 -6.53 0.27
CA ASN A 286 12.70 -7.66 -0.20
C ASN A 286 13.33 -9.01 0.18
N PHE A 287 14.42 -8.99 0.89
CA PHE A 287 14.95 -10.17 1.51
C PHE A 287 14.00 -10.60 2.62
N GLY A 288 13.22 -11.66 2.36
CA GLY A 288 12.40 -12.30 3.38
C GLY A 288 11.42 -11.35 4.08
N ARG A 289 10.53 -10.67 3.36
CA ARG A 289 9.40 -10.04 4.03
C ARG A 289 8.58 -11.12 4.70
N ASN A 290 8.60 -11.09 6.00
CA ASN A 290 7.80 -11.95 6.84
C ASN A 290 6.32 -11.68 6.59
N ARG A 291 5.73 -12.42 5.68
CA ARG A 291 4.29 -12.63 5.67
C ARG A 291 3.97 -13.73 6.64
N ASN A 292 2.81 -13.61 7.26
CA ASN A 292 2.31 -14.63 8.15
C ASN A 292 2.22 -15.96 7.38
N GLY A 293 3.03 -16.92 7.77
CA GLY A 293 3.03 -18.24 7.19
C GLY A 293 3.83 -18.42 5.89
N LEU A 294 3.68 -19.58 5.31
CA LEU A 294 4.23 -19.95 4.01
C LEU A 294 3.13 -19.80 2.95
N ASN A 295 3.36 -18.97 1.94
CA ASN A 295 2.36 -18.72 0.91
C ASN A 295 2.95 -18.94 -0.48
N ALA A 296 2.21 -19.67 -1.30
CA ALA A 296 2.43 -19.77 -2.74
C ALA A 296 1.35 -18.99 -3.48
N SER A 297 1.70 -18.38 -4.59
CA SER A 297 0.75 -17.66 -5.42
C SER A 297 0.99 -17.87 -6.91
N LYS A 298 -0.11 -17.89 -7.66
CA LYS A 298 -0.12 -17.87 -9.12
C LYS A 298 -1.04 -16.75 -9.58
N MET A 299 -0.66 -16.04 -10.60
CA MET A 299 -1.44 -14.93 -11.13
C MET A 299 -1.28 -14.83 -12.64
N VAL A 300 -2.37 -14.55 -13.32
CA VAL A 300 -2.40 -14.16 -14.73
C VAL A 300 -3.33 -12.96 -14.86
N GLY A 301 -2.92 -11.99 -15.66
CA GLY A 301 -3.77 -10.83 -15.86
C GLY A 301 -3.39 -10.02 -17.09
N THR A 302 -4.30 -9.14 -17.45
CA THR A 302 -4.14 -8.23 -18.58
C THR A 302 -4.73 -6.88 -18.24
N ASN A 303 -4.11 -5.85 -18.76
CA ASN A 303 -4.57 -4.47 -18.68
C ASN A 303 -4.55 -3.87 -20.09
N PHE A 304 -5.60 -3.14 -20.43
CA PHE A 304 -5.76 -2.46 -21.70
C PHE A 304 -6.16 -1.01 -21.45
N ASN A 305 -5.51 -0.08 -22.16
CA ASN A 305 -5.85 1.33 -22.15
C ASN A 305 -5.94 1.84 -23.59
N TYR A 306 -7.01 2.51 -23.91
CA TYR A 306 -7.20 3.26 -25.15
C TYR A 306 -7.61 4.70 -24.81
N GLU A 307 -6.93 5.67 -25.40
CA GLU A 307 -7.25 7.07 -25.20
C GLU A 307 -7.16 7.85 -26.49
N LYS A 308 -8.31 8.26 -26.99
CA LYS A 308 -8.43 9.29 -28.03
C LYS A 308 -8.59 10.64 -27.37
N LYS A 309 -7.57 11.47 -27.45
CA LYS A 309 -7.48 12.76 -26.77
C LYS A 309 -8.80 13.56 -26.87
N ASN A 310 -9.32 13.98 -25.73
CA ASN A 310 -10.54 14.79 -25.57
C ASN A 310 -11.84 14.18 -26.15
N LYS A 311 -11.90 12.87 -26.38
CA LYS A 311 -13.12 12.20 -26.88
C LYS A 311 -13.47 10.95 -26.12
N LEU A 312 -12.53 10.01 -25.99
CA LEU A 312 -12.84 8.68 -25.47
C LEU A 312 -11.65 8.11 -24.72
N LYS A 313 -11.89 7.60 -23.51
CA LYS A 313 -10.96 6.77 -22.76
C LYS A 313 -11.63 5.46 -22.43
N ILE A 314 -10.94 4.38 -22.67
CA ILE A 314 -11.35 3.03 -22.32
C ILE A 314 -10.19 2.39 -21.57
N ASP A 315 -10.42 2.00 -20.34
CA ASP A 315 -9.51 1.23 -19.52
C ASP A 315 -10.21 -0.03 -19.06
N TRP A 316 -9.57 -1.17 -19.14
CA TRP A 316 -10.05 -2.38 -18.52
C TRP A 316 -8.90 -3.25 -18.03
N SER A 317 -9.16 -4.01 -16.99
CA SER A 317 -8.24 -4.99 -16.45
C SER A 317 -9.00 -6.25 -16.05
N VAL A 318 -8.40 -7.40 -16.34
CA VAL A 318 -8.87 -8.71 -15.87
C VAL A 318 -7.70 -9.42 -15.23
N ARG A 319 -7.95 -10.03 -14.07
CA ARG A 319 -6.94 -10.76 -13.32
C ARG A 319 -7.54 -11.98 -12.65
N TRP A 320 -6.83 -13.08 -12.75
CA TRP A 320 -6.99 -14.26 -11.95
C TRP A 320 -5.82 -14.42 -10.98
N ASN A 321 -6.13 -14.70 -9.72
CA ASN A 321 -5.17 -15.08 -8.69
C ASN A 321 -5.54 -16.43 -8.11
N HIS A 322 -4.53 -17.22 -7.83
CA HIS A 322 -4.60 -18.43 -7.03
C HIS A 322 -3.60 -18.30 -5.88
N SER A 323 -4.00 -18.68 -4.67
CA SER A 323 -3.12 -18.67 -3.50
C SER A 323 -3.30 -19.94 -2.69
N ASP A 324 -2.17 -20.49 -2.25
CA ASP A 324 -2.09 -21.55 -1.25
C ASP A 324 -1.34 -21.00 -0.05
N GLY A 325 -1.92 -21.10 1.15
CA GLY A 325 -1.34 -20.64 2.40
C GLY A 325 -1.22 -21.77 3.42
N ASP A 326 -0.05 -21.85 4.05
CA ASP A 326 0.25 -22.70 5.20
C ASP A 326 0.73 -21.80 6.33
N VAL A 327 -0.15 -21.53 7.28
CA VAL A 327 0.11 -20.60 8.37
C VAL A 327 0.10 -21.34 9.70
N GLN A 328 1.26 -21.38 10.34
CA GLN A 328 1.40 -21.79 11.72
C GLN A 328 1.62 -20.56 12.59
N SER A 329 0.90 -20.45 13.70
CA SER A 329 1.10 -19.34 14.64
C SER A 329 1.09 -19.81 16.08
N LYS A 330 2.04 -19.29 16.84
CA LYS A 330 2.08 -19.36 18.31
C LYS A 330 1.58 -18.04 18.86
N VAL A 331 0.58 -18.10 19.70
CA VAL A 331 -0.08 -16.90 20.23
C VAL A 331 0.00 -16.92 21.75
N ALA A 332 0.47 -15.84 22.34
CA ALA A 332 0.43 -15.58 23.77
C ALA A 332 -0.46 -14.37 24.04
N THR A 333 -1.49 -14.55 24.84
CA THR A 333 -2.45 -13.49 25.18
C THR A 333 -2.45 -13.23 26.67
N GLU A 334 -2.41 -11.96 27.05
CA GLU A 334 -2.65 -11.48 28.39
C GLU A 334 -3.98 -10.73 28.42
N ASN A 335 -4.92 -11.21 29.20
CA ASN A 335 -6.21 -10.57 29.44
C ASN A 335 -6.06 -9.60 30.63
N PHE A 336 -6.31 -8.33 30.41
CA PHE A 336 -6.04 -7.31 31.41
C PHE A 336 -6.98 -7.34 32.62
N VAL A 337 -8.11 -8.00 32.51
CA VAL A 337 -9.20 -7.90 33.47
C VAL A 337 -9.63 -9.26 34.03
N SER A 338 -9.44 -10.35 33.29
CA SER A 338 -9.77 -11.69 33.77
C SER A 338 -8.82 -12.10 34.90
N THR A 339 -9.35 -12.50 36.02
CA THR A 339 -8.58 -13.03 37.16
C THR A 339 -8.40 -14.54 37.09
N ALA A 340 -9.34 -15.22 36.46
CA ALA A 340 -9.31 -16.67 36.33
C ALA A 340 -8.48 -17.16 35.11
N ALA A 341 -8.60 -16.47 33.98
CA ALA A 341 -7.89 -16.78 32.75
C ALA A 341 -7.08 -15.56 32.28
N SER A 342 -6.17 -15.12 33.15
CA SER A 342 -5.33 -13.93 32.90
C SER A 342 -4.40 -14.12 31.71
N PHE A 343 -3.98 -15.35 31.45
CA PHE A 343 -3.09 -15.70 30.35
C PHE A 343 -3.65 -16.84 29.53
N SER A 344 -3.38 -16.83 28.25
CA SER A 344 -3.66 -17.96 27.37
C SER A 344 -2.63 -18.08 26.27
N ASN A 345 -2.37 -19.32 25.87
CA ASN A 345 -1.52 -19.63 24.74
C ASN A 345 -2.31 -20.46 23.71
N SER A 346 -1.98 -20.29 22.44
CA SER A 346 -2.49 -21.17 21.40
C SER A 346 -1.44 -21.46 20.33
N LEU A 347 -1.51 -22.66 19.79
CA LEU A 347 -0.82 -23.08 18.58
C LEU A 347 -1.87 -23.31 17.51
N ASN A 348 -1.79 -22.56 16.42
CA ASN A 348 -2.75 -22.65 15.33
C ASN A 348 -2.02 -23.07 14.05
N GLN A 349 -2.59 -24.00 13.32
CA GLN A 349 -2.19 -24.40 11.98
C GLN A 349 -3.37 -24.19 11.04
N SER A 350 -3.17 -23.49 9.95
CA SER A 350 -4.20 -23.31 8.93
C SER A 350 -3.66 -23.47 7.52
N TYR A 351 -4.40 -24.20 6.71
CA TYR A 351 -4.18 -24.34 5.28
C TYR A 351 -5.33 -23.68 4.54
N THR A 352 -5.01 -22.77 3.62
CA THR A 352 -6.01 -22.06 2.84
C THR A 352 -5.68 -22.13 1.35
N ARG A 353 -6.71 -22.33 0.53
CA ARG A 353 -6.62 -22.28 -0.93
C ARG A 353 -7.66 -21.36 -1.48
N GLY A 354 -7.22 -20.33 -2.22
CA GLY A 354 -8.11 -19.32 -2.77
C GLY A 354 -7.96 -19.17 -4.27
N ASN A 355 -9.10 -18.90 -4.93
CA ASN A 355 -9.12 -18.44 -6.32
C ASN A 355 -9.90 -17.14 -6.38
N GLN A 356 -9.40 -16.18 -7.15
CA GLN A 356 -10.05 -14.89 -7.30
C GLN A 356 -9.94 -14.38 -8.74
N TRP A 357 -11.08 -14.04 -9.31
CA TRP A 357 -11.20 -13.31 -10.56
C TRP A 357 -11.64 -11.88 -10.27
N ASN A 358 -10.99 -10.91 -10.88
CA ASN A 358 -11.37 -9.51 -10.82
C ASN A 358 -11.38 -8.94 -12.24
N ALA A 359 -12.47 -8.28 -12.59
CA ALA A 359 -12.58 -7.52 -13.82
C ALA A 359 -13.07 -6.10 -13.48
N ARG A 360 -12.41 -5.09 -14.02
CA ARG A 360 -12.77 -3.69 -13.84
C ARG A 360 -12.63 -2.95 -15.14
N GLY A 361 -13.58 -2.05 -15.39
CA GLY A 361 -13.59 -1.21 -16.56
C GLY A 361 -13.77 0.26 -16.24
N ARG A 362 -13.36 1.11 -17.15
CA ARG A 362 -13.67 2.54 -17.21
C ARG A 362 -13.89 2.93 -18.65
N LEU A 363 -15.05 3.48 -18.90
CA LEU A 363 -15.39 4.15 -20.15
C LEU A 363 -15.63 5.62 -19.81
N GLU A 364 -14.86 6.54 -20.38
CA GLU A 364 -15.09 7.97 -20.28
C GLU A 364 -15.27 8.54 -21.68
N TRP A 365 -16.41 9.12 -21.91
CA TRP A 365 -16.80 9.68 -23.20
C TRP A 365 -17.12 11.17 -23.06
N GLN A 366 -16.48 11.96 -23.91
CA GLN A 366 -16.70 13.40 -24.02
C GLN A 366 -17.34 13.69 -25.38
N PRO A 367 -18.69 13.66 -25.47
CA PRO A 367 -19.40 13.93 -26.73
C PRO A 367 -19.14 15.35 -27.24
N ASP A 368 -19.02 16.31 -26.31
CA ASP A 368 -18.68 17.70 -26.55
C ASP A 368 -17.77 18.25 -25.46
N THR A 369 -17.33 19.51 -25.57
CA THR A 369 -16.41 20.18 -24.62
C THR A 369 -17.07 20.49 -23.26
N LEU A 370 -18.37 20.35 -23.14
CA LEU A 370 -19.15 20.69 -21.95
C LEU A 370 -19.67 19.47 -21.21
N THR A 371 -19.66 18.29 -21.86
CA THR A 371 -20.27 17.06 -21.32
C THR A 371 -19.21 16.00 -21.15
N ASN A 372 -19.22 15.34 -19.98
CA ASN A 372 -18.43 14.15 -19.71
C ASN A 372 -19.33 13.06 -19.14
N ILE A 373 -19.28 11.88 -19.74
CA ILE A 373 -20.02 10.69 -19.33
C ILE A 373 -18.99 9.64 -18.94
N MET A 374 -19.14 9.08 -17.74
CA MET A 374 -18.24 8.05 -17.23
C MET A 374 -19.03 6.86 -16.76
N PHE A 375 -18.59 5.66 -17.18
CA PHE A 375 -19.12 4.39 -16.71
C PHE A 375 -17.99 3.51 -16.19
N ARG A 376 -18.14 2.98 -14.98
CA ARG A 376 -17.13 2.12 -14.31
C ARG A 376 -17.79 0.82 -13.84
N PRO A 377 -17.80 -0.24 -14.66
CA PRO A 377 -18.23 -1.55 -14.22
C PRO A 377 -17.13 -2.24 -13.40
N SER A 378 -17.53 -3.09 -12.48
CA SER A 378 -16.67 -3.98 -11.72
C SER A 378 -17.33 -5.33 -11.50
N PHE A 379 -16.51 -6.38 -11.55
CA PHE A 379 -16.91 -7.75 -11.27
C PHE A 379 -15.81 -8.43 -10.46
N SER A 380 -16.20 -9.20 -9.44
CA SER A 380 -15.29 -10.03 -8.66
C SER A 380 -15.97 -11.36 -8.34
N TYR A 381 -15.25 -12.44 -8.56
CA TYR A 381 -15.63 -13.78 -8.15
C TYR A 381 -14.49 -14.39 -7.36
N SER A 382 -14.75 -14.90 -6.16
CA SER A 382 -13.72 -15.55 -5.36
C SER A 382 -14.25 -16.79 -4.66
N THR A 383 -13.39 -17.78 -4.54
CA THR A 383 -13.59 -18.95 -3.68
C THR A 383 -12.41 -19.08 -2.72
N SER A 384 -12.70 -19.53 -1.51
CA SER A 384 -11.71 -19.85 -0.50
C SER A 384 -12.08 -21.13 0.21
N ASP A 385 -11.20 -22.11 0.15
CA ASP A 385 -11.25 -23.34 0.93
C ASP A 385 -10.25 -23.22 2.08
N GLY A 386 -10.60 -23.69 3.27
CA GLY A 386 -9.70 -23.65 4.41
C GLY A 386 -9.85 -24.86 5.33
N THR A 387 -8.73 -25.29 5.91
CA THR A 387 -8.70 -26.19 7.06
C THR A 387 -7.89 -25.54 8.16
N SER A 388 -8.29 -25.73 9.41
CA SER A 388 -7.50 -25.25 10.54
C SER A 388 -7.58 -26.21 11.72
N SER A 389 -6.45 -26.28 12.46
CA SER A 389 -6.34 -26.95 13.74
C SER A 389 -5.80 -25.94 14.75
N SER A 390 -6.40 -25.87 15.93
CA SER A 390 -6.02 -24.97 17.01
C SER A 390 -6.00 -25.70 18.32
N THR A 391 -4.85 -25.69 18.99
CA THR A 391 -4.72 -26.13 20.37
C THR A 391 -4.49 -24.90 21.23
N SER A 392 -5.29 -24.73 22.29
CA SER A 392 -5.12 -23.59 23.21
C SER A 392 -5.30 -24.00 24.66
N ALA A 393 -4.69 -23.22 25.53
CA ALA A 393 -4.84 -23.37 26.98
C ALA A 393 -4.91 -22.02 27.66
N ALA A 394 -5.68 -21.94 28.75
CA ALA A 394 -5.80 -20.74 29.57
C ALA A 394 -5.27 -21.01 30.97
N TYR A 395 -4.66 -19.99 31.58
CA TYR A 395 -3.92 -20.06 32.83
C TYR A 395 -4.30 -18.90 33.75
N LYS A 396 -4.24 -19.17 35.08
CA LYS A 396 -4.48 -18.17 36.13
C LYS A 396 -3.30 -17.18 36.27
N ASP A 397 -2.08 -17.62 35.97
CA ASP A 397 -0.87 -16.83 36.04
C ASP A 397 -0.03 -17.02 34.77
N ASN A 398 1.00 -16.21 34.59
CA ASN A 398 1.89 -16.29 33.44
C ASN A 398 2.60 -17.66 33.39
N PRO A 399 2.27 -18.55 32.44
CA PRO A 399 2.81 -19.88 32.40
C PRO A 399 4.31 -19.94 32.17
N TYR A 400 4.90 -18.90 31.54
CA TYR A 400 6.33 -18.80 31.30
C TYR A 400 7.18 -18.57 32.57
N ASN A 401 6.53 -18.32 33.70
CA ASN A 401 7.22 -18.33 35.00
C ASN A 401 7.53 -19.75 35.51
N TYR A 402 6.83 -20.73 34.96
CA TYR A 402 6.87 -22.14 35.43
C TYR A 402 7.44 -23.11 34.38
N VAL A 403 7.12 -22.86 33.11
CA VAL A 403 7.46 -23.77 32.00
C VAL A 403 7.87 -22.98 30.78
N SER A 404 8.70 -23.57 29.90
CA SER A 404 9.16 -22.93 28.66
C SER A 404 8.18 -23.11 27.50
N ASP A 405 7.47 -24.23 27.44
CA ASP A 405 6.47 -24.51 26.43
C ASP A 405 5.13 -24.87 27.08
N PRO A 406 4.26 -23.87 27.31
CA PRO A 406 2.99 -24.04 28.05
C PRO A 406 1.97 -24.99 27.43
N LEU A 407 2.09 -25.27 26.12
CA LEU A 407 1.17 -26.17 25.41
C LEU A 407 1.65 -27.63 25.31
N SER A 408 2.86 -27.93 25.78
CA SER A 408 3.32 -29.31 25.83
C SER A 408 2.51 -30.14 26.86
N GLN A 409 2.31 -31.43 26.58
CA GLN A 409 1.54 -32.30 27.47
C GLN A 409 2.12 -32.40 28.88
N SER A 410 3.46 -32.38 29.00
CA SER A 410 4.15 -32.40 30.31
C SER A 410 3.91 -31.07 31.07
N ALA A 411 3.94 -29.95 30.39
CA ALA A 411 3.66 -28.64 30.99
C ALA A 411 2.21 -28.51 31.43
N ILE A 412 1.25 -28.98 30.62
CA ILE A 412 -0.18 -29.01 30.99
C ILE A 412 -0.37 -29.82 32.25
N THR A 413 0.22 -31.03 32.36
CA THR A 413 0.15 -31.87 33.56
C THR A 413 0.77 -31.18 34.77
N GLN A 414 1.93 -30.54 34.61
CA GLN A 414 2.62 -29.83 35.69
C GLN A 414 1.78 -28.64 36.19
N LEU A 415 1.28 -27.82 35.26
CA LEU A 415 0.49 -26.63 35.58
C LEU A 415 -0.87 -26.97 36.18
N ALA A 416 -1.49 -28.11 35.75
CA ALA A 416 -2.71 -28.63 36.33
C ALA A 416 -2.49 -29.07 37.79
N ALA A 417 -1.38 -29.80 38.08
CA ALA A 417 -1.02 -30.20 39.44
C ALA A 417 -0.82 -28.99 40.37
N GLN A 418 -0.37 -27.85 39.83
CA GLN A 418 -0.23 -26.59 40.56
C GLN A 418 -1.52 -25.73 40.61
N ASN A 419 -2.64 -26.25 40.12
CA ASN A 419 -3.94 -25.54 40.04
C ASN A 419 -3.85 -24.23 39.23
N LEU A 420 -2.96 -24.14 38.26
CA LEU A 420 -2.77 -22.98 37.38
C LEU A 420 -3.57 -23.10 36.08
N MET A 421 -3.97 -24.32 35.70
CA MET A 421 -4.76 -24.53 34.49
C MET A 421 -6.22 -24.13 34.70
N VAL A 422 -6.82 -23.51 33.70
CA VAL A 422 -8.25 -23.19 33.66
C VAL A 422 -8.96 -24.09 32.66
N ASN A 423 -8.48 -24.11 31.43
CA ASN A 423 -9.03 -24.98 30.38
C ASN A 423 -7.96 -25.32 29.34
N THR A 424 -8.26 -26.37 28.58
CA THR A 424 -7.64 -26.60 27.27
C THR A 424 -8.74 -26.78 26.21
N ARG A 425 -8.42 -26.44 24.97
CA ARG A 425 -9.31 -26.58 23.83
C ARG A 425 -8.52 -27.08 22.61
N LEU A 426 -9.06 -28.11 21.98
CA LEU A 426 -8.66 -28.55 20.67
C LEU A 426 -9.80 -28.26 19.69
N GLN A 427 -9.53 -27.59 18.59
CA GLN A 427 -10.50 -27.29 17.57
C GLN A 427 -9.96 -27.62 16.18
N ASN A 428 -10.70 -28.43 15.44
CA ASN A 428 -10.48 -28.67 14.03
C ASN A 428 -11.63 -28.06 13.21
N SER A 429 -11.34 -27.40 12.12
CA SER A 429 -12.38 -26.83 11.28
C SER A 429 -12.05 -26.91 9.79
N ILE A 430 -13.10 -27.00 8.98
CA ILE A 430 -13.06 -26.78 7.54
C ILE A 430 -14.03 -25.68 7.17
N SER A 431 -13.67 -24.88 6.20
CA SER A 431 -14.47 -23.74 5.74
C SER A 431 -14.44 -23.62 4.22
N TYR A 432 -15.52 -23.14 3.66
CA TYR A 432 -15.63 -22.78 2.26
C TYR A 432 -16.42 -21.48 2.12
N THR A 433 -15.89 -20.56 1.36
CA THR A 433 -16.57 -19.32 1.03
C THR A 433 -16.54 -19.10 -0.46
N GLN A 434 -17.69 -18.81 -1.05
CA GLN A 434 -17.83 -18.33 -2.41
C GLN A 434 -18.40 -16.91 -2.36
N ASN A 435 -17.80 -15.98 -3.11
CA ASN A 435 -18.22 -14.60 -3.12
C ASN A 435 -18.30 -14.09 -4.56
N LYS A 436 -19.47 -13.59 -4.96
CA LYS A 436 -19.75 -12.98 -6.26
C LYS A 436 -20.12 -11.52 -6.01
N LYS A 437 -19.44 -10.61 -6.69
CA LYS A 437 -19.74 -9.18 -6.61
C LYS A 437 -19.82 -8.60 -8.01
N ALA A 438 -20.83 -7.82 -8.26
CA ALA A 438 -21.00 -7.03 -9.47
C ALA A 438 -21.41 -5.62 -9.10
N GLY A 439 -20.83 -4.62 -9.72
CA GLY A 439 -21.15 -3.24 -9.45
C GLY A 439 -20.87 -2.33 -10.63
N GLY A 440 -21.39 -1.14 -10.58
CA GLY A 440 -21.17 -0.15 -11.61
C GLY A 440 -21.49 1.26 -11.15
N MET A 441 -20.72 2.22 -11.66
CA MET A 441 -20.95 3.64 -11.47
C MET A 441 -21.17 4.31 -12.82
N LEU A 442 -22.24 5.07 -12.93
CA LEU A 442 -22.53 5.95 -14.05
C LEU A 442 -22.51 7.39 -13.56
N GLN A 443 -21.73 8.25 -14.22
CA GLN A 443 -21.63 9.67 -13.87
C GLN A 443 -21.77 10.52 -15.13
N LEU A 444 -22.65 11.51 -15.07
CA LEU A 444 -22.85 12.54 -16.08
C LEU A 444 -22.44 13.88 -15.49
N ASN A 445 -21.53 14.57 -16.15
CA ASN A 445 -21.15 15.93 -15.81
C ASN A 445 -21.49 16.87 -16.97
N ARG A 446 -22.16 17.98 -16.67
CA ARG A 446 -22.51 19.01 -17.66
C ARG A 446 -22.12 20.38 -17.13
N ARG A 447 -21.26 21.08 -17.89
CA ARG A 447 -21.01 22.50 -17.69
C ARG A 447 -22.17 23.30 -18.30
N LEU A 448 -22.76 24.16 -17.50
CA LEU A 448 -23.92 24.94 -17.90
C LEU A 448 -23.58 26.38 -18.34
N SER A 449 -22.44 26.91 -17.89
CA SER A 449 -21.97 28.25 -18.27
C SER A 449 -20.44 28.33 -18.34
N ALA A 450 -19.97 29.36 -19.03
CA ALA A 450 -18.52 29.67 -19.10
C ALA A 450 -17.95 30.10 -17.73
N SER A 451 -18.79 30.66 -16.84
CA SER A 451 -18.40 31.05 -15.48
C SER A 451 -18.13 29.87 -14.54
N GLY A 452 -18.41 28.60 -14.97
CA GLY A 452 -18.12 27.42 -14.18
C GLY A 452 -19.37 26.79 -13.51
N ARG A 453 -20.59 27.31 -13.79
CA ARG A 453 -21.81 26.64 -13.35
C ARG A 453 -21.88 25.23 -13.92
N ASN A 454 -22.14 24.24 -13.08
CA ASN A 454 -22.18 22.87 -13.53
C ASN A 454 -23.15 22.00 -12.71
N VAL A 455 -23.56 20.90 -13.32
CA VAL A 455 -24.37 19.84 -12.72
C VAL A 455 -23.66 18.51 -12.91
N THR A 456 -23.65 17.70 -11.86
CA THR A 456 -23.18 16.30 -11.90
C THR A 456 -24.27 15.40 -11.36
N LEU A 457 -24.60 14.38 -12.13
CA LEU A 457 -25.47 13.29 -11.72
C LEU A 457 -24.61 12.02 -11.65
N ARG A 458 -24.74 11.28 -10.57
CA ARG A 458 -24.03 10.02 -10.38
C ARG A 458 -24.98 8.97 -9.82
N ALA A 459 -24.90 7.77 -10.38
CA ALA A 459 -25.57 6.58 -9.90
C ALA A 459 -24.54 5.48 -9.66
N ASP A 460 -24.59 4.86 -8.50
CA ASP A 460 -23.79 3.68 -8.16
C ASP A 460 -24.76 2.53 -7.85
N VAL A 461 -24.44 1.33 -8.32
CA VAL A 461 -25.18 0.09 -8.02
C VAL A 461 -24.17 -1.00 -7.71
N ASP A 462 -24.38 -1.72 -6.59
CA ASP A 462 -23.56 -2.85 -6.21
C ASP A 462 -24.43 -4.01 -5.74
N TYR A 463 -24.04 -5.21 -6.14
CA TYR A 463 -24.60 -6.48 -5.73
C TYR A 463 -23.49 -7.39 -5.20
N ALA A 464 -23.75 -8.06 -4.10
CA ALA A 464 -22.87 -9.11 -3.56
C ALA A 464 -23.71 -10.33 -3.15
N ASP A 465 -23.20 -11.50 -3.49
CA ASP A 465 -23.73 -12.80 -3.12
C ASP A 465 -22.59 -13.62 -2.52
N THR A 466 -22.76 -14.03 -1.25
CA THR A 466 -21.74 -14.75 -0.49
C THR A 466 -22.37 -16.04 0.05
N ASP A 467 -21.82 -17.17 -0.33
CA ASP A 467 -22.15 -18.48 0.24
C ASP A 467 -20.99 -18.91 1.15
N ASN A 468 -21.28 -19.08 2.43
CA ASN A 468 -20.31 -19.45 3.45
C ASN A 468 -20.74 -20.73 4.15
N LYS A 469 -19.82 -21.72 4.21
CA LYS A 469 -20.00 -23.02 4.87
C LYS A 469 -18.85 -23.25 5.83
N SER A 470 -19.14 -23.73 7.04
CA SER A 470 -18.11 -24.09 8.02
C SER A 470 -18.54 -25.27 8.89
N LEU A 471 -17.62 -26.22 9.09
CA LEU A 471 -17.76 -27.27 10.09
C LEU A 471 -16.65 -27.10 11.12
N ALA A 472 -17.01 -26.99 12.38
CA ALA A 472 -16.08 -26.87 13.49
C ALA A 472 -16.33 -28.02 14.47
N LEU A 473 -15.27 -28.75 14.80
CA LEU A 473 -15.22 -29.83 15.79
C LEU A 473 -14.34 -29.33 16.93
N THR A 474 -14.92 -29.19 18.14
CA THR A 474 -14.23 -28.55 19.27
C THR A 474 -14.35 -29.44 20.50
N ASP A 475 -13.22 -29.81 21.09
CA ASP A 475 -13.11 -30.50 22.35
C ASP A 475 -12.57 -29.56 23.43
N VAL A 476 -13.23 -29.54 24.58
CA VAL A 476 -12.90 -28.66 25.70
C VAL A 476 -12.73 -29.46 26.97
N HIS A 477 -11.62 -29.21 27.67
CA HIS A 477 -11.34 -29.75 29.01
C HIS A 477 -11.28 -28.58 30.02
N LEU A 478 -12.13 -28.64 31.05
CA LEU A 478 -12.26 -27.62 32.09
C LEU A 478 -11.69 -28.14 33.42
N PHE A 479 -10.54 -27.63 33.84
CA PHE A 479 -9.86 -28.04 35.06
C PHE A 479 -10.52 -27.52 36.34
N GLN A 480 -11.25 -26.41 36.25
CA GLN A 480 -11.88 -25.73 37.37
C GLN A 480 -13.34 -26.15 37.57
N LEU A 481 -13.93 -26.89 36.65
CA LEU A 481 -15.28 -27.41 36.72
C LEU A 481 -15.27 -28.94 36.82
N LYS A 482 -15.89 -29.48 37.86
CA LYS A 482 -15.96 -30.92 38.06
C LYS A 482 -17.31 -31.47 37.63
N ASN A 483 -17.31 -32.66 37.03
CA ASN A 483 -18.52 -33.40 36.73
C ASN A 483 -19.09 -34.04 38.01
N LYS A 484 -20.23 -34.70 37.88
CA LYS A 484 -20.90 -35.40 39.03
C LYS A 484 -20.03 -36.48 39.69
N ALA A 485 -19.04 -37.01 38.99
CA ALA A 485 -18.09 -37.99 39.49
C ALA A 485 -16.82 -37.36 40.12
N GLY A 486 -16.74 -36.07 40.26
CA GLY A 486 -15.59 -35.33 40.80
C GLY A 486 -14.39 -35.20 39.85
N GLN A 487 -14.53 -35.68 38.61
CA GLN A 487 -13.51 -35.56 37.58
C GLN A 487 -13.63 -34.19 36.85
N ASP A 488 -12.61 -33.79 36.16
CA ASP A 488 -12.66 -32.60 35.31
C ASP A 488 -13.76 -32.71 34.26
N SER A 489 -14.44 -31.60 34.00
CA SER A 489 -15.51 -31.57 33.01
C SER A 489 -14.91 -31.52 31.59
N VAL A 490 -15.31 -32.47 30.76
CA VAL A 490 -14.96 -32.53 29.34
C VAL A 490 -16.22 -32.48 28.51
N TYR A 491 -16.25 -31.73 27.44
CA TYR A 491 -17.37 -31.72 26.50
C TYR A 491 -16.91 -31.33 25.09
N GLN A 492 -17.76 -31.65 24.11
CA GLN A 492 -17.51 -31.28 22.71
C GLN A 492 -18.66 -30.47 22.13
N THR A 493 -18.33 -29.65 21.15
CA THR A 493 -19.32 -29.01 20.28
C THR A 493 -18.94 -29.26 18.83
N ASN A 494 -19.87 -29.74 18.03
CA ASN A 494 -19.69 -30.07 16.63
C ASN A 494 -20.76 -29.32 15.84
N ARG A 495 -20.36 -28.25 15.10
CA ARG A 495 -21.31 -27.35 14.43
C ARG A 495 -21.03 -27.25 12.94
N TYR A 496 -22.06 -27.54 12.14
CA TYR A 496 -22.04 -27.23 10.71
C TYR A 496 -22.91 -26.03 10.44
N ASN A 497 -22.32 -24.98 9.88
CA ASN A 497 -22.98 -23.70 9.61
C ASN A 497 -23.06 -23.45 8.10
N LEU A 498 -24.25 -23.10 7.62
CA LEU A 498 -24.50 -22.53 6.30
C LEU A 498 -24.96 -21.09 6.48
N THR A 499 -24.31 -20.15 5.82
CA THR A 499 -24.62 -18.71 5.97
C THR A 499 -24.62 -18.01 4.62
N PRO A 500 -25.60 -18.28 3.74
CA PRO A 500 -25.78 -17.48 2.53
C PRO A 500 -26.16 -16.05 2.89
N THR A 501 -25.51 -15.10 2.23
CA THR A 501 -25.73 -13.67 2.46
C THR A 501 -25.80 -12.95 1.13
N THR A 502 -26.86 -12.16 0.89
CA THR A 502 -26.99 -11.30 -0.29
C THR A 502 -27.04 -9.84 0.13
N ALA A 503 -26.39 -8.99 -0.64
CA ALA A 503 -26.41 -7.55 -0.41
C ALA A 503 -26.67 -6.79 -1.71
N TRP A 504 -27.60 -5.84 -1.66
CA TRP A 504 -27.89 -4.89 -2.70
C TRP A 504 -27.65 -3.48 -2.17
N SER A 505 -26.97 -2.65 -2.94
CA SER A 505 -26.89 -1.23 -2.66
C SER A 505 -27.00 -0.41 -3.95
N TYR A 506 -27.66 0.74 -3.83
CA TYR A 506 -27.61 1.75 -4.87
C TYR A 506 -27.57 3.15 -4.25
N SER A 507 -26.93 4.06 -4.94
CA SER A 507 -26.94 5.47 -4.55
C SER A 507 -27.14 6.37 -5.76
N LEU A 508 -27.90 7.45 -5.55
CA LEU A 508 -28.14 8.50 -6.53
C LEU A 508 -27.64 9.81 -5.94
N GLN A 509 -26.76 10.49 -6.65
CA GLN A 509 -26.20 11.77 -6.21
C GLN A 509 -26.41 12.84 -7.28
N ALA A 510 -26.89 13.99 -6.86
CA ALA A 510 -26.92 15.21 -7.65
C ALA A 510 -26.05 16.27 -6.98
N THR A 511 -25.18 16.90 -7.75
CA THR A 511 -24.34 18.01 -7.30
C THR A 511 -24.53 19.19 -8.22
N TYR A 512 -24.79 20.36 -7.66
CA TYR A 512 -24.91 21.62 -8.39
C TYR A 512 -23.90 22.62 -7.84
N SER A 513 -23.19 23.30 -8.72
CA SER A 513 -22.23 24.35 -8.37
C SER A 513 -22.61 25.64 -9.05
N GLU A 514 -22.85 26.69 -8.25
CA GLU A 514 -23.14 28.05 -8.66
C GLU A 514 -21.91 28.95 -8.44
N PRO A 515 -21.36 29.59 -9.47
CA PRO A 515 -20.36 30.63 -9.31
C PRO A 515 -21.01 31.88 -8.71
N LEU A 516 -20.52 32.38 -7.57
CA LEU A 516 -21.01 33.60 -6.92
C LEU A 516 -20.24 34.83 -7.43
N TRP A 517 -18.90 34.76 -7.33
CA TRP A 517 -17.96 35.74 -7.83
C TRP A 517 -16.63 35.09 -8.19
N GLN A 518 -15.65 35.86 -8.68
CA GLN A 518 -14.39 35.30 -9.16
C GLN A 518 -13.70 34.40 -8.11
N GLY A 519 -13.51 33.14 -8.45
CA GLY A 519 -12.88 32.16 -7.60
C GLY A 519 -13.76 31.62 -6.47
N THR A 520 -15.04 32.04 -6.38
CA THR A 520 -15.94 31.58 -5.31
C THR A 520 -17.17 30.89 -5.89
N TYR A 521 -17.50 29.75 -5.28
CA TYR A 521 -18.58 28.89 -5.70
C TYR A 521 -19.41 28.46 -4.49
N LEU A 522 -20.72 28.38 -4.68
CA LEU A 522 -21.64 27.73 -3.76
C LEU A 522 -22.01 26.37 -4.35
N GLN A 523 -21.82 25.32 -3.57
CA GLN A 523 -22.12 23.96 -3.99
C GLN A 523 -23.19 23.34 -3.12
N PHE A 524 -24.14 22.69 -3.77
CA PHE A 524 -25.16 21.87 -3.17
C PHE A 524 -24.97 20.44 -3.63
N ARG A 525 -24.99 19.50 -2.70
CA ARG A 525 -24.95 18.06 -2.98
C ARG A 525 -26.10 17.38 -2.24
N TYR A 526 -26.85 16.60 -2.95
CA TYR A 526 -27.79 15.67 -2.39
C TYR A 526 -27.43 14.26 -2.85
N LYS A 527 -27.33 13.33 -1.90
CA LYS A 527 -27.12 11.91 -2.17
C LYS A 527 -28.14 11.09 -1.40
N TYR A 528 -28.84 10.24 -2.12
CA TYR A 528 -29.69 9.20 -1.58
C TYR A 528 -28.95 7.86 -1.67
N GLY A 529 -28.91 7.09 -0.60
CA GLY A 529 -28.32 5.77 -0.53
C GLY A 529 -29.30 4.75 0.03
N TYR A 530 -29.36 3.60 -0.61
CA TYR A 530 -30.11 2.44 -0.16
C TYR A 530 -29.15 1.24 -0.08
N THR A 531 -29.23 0.49 1.02
CA THR A 531 -28.51 -0.78 1.16
C THR A 531 -29.43 -1.79 1.83
N ARG A 532 -29.50 -3.00 1.29
CA ARG A 532 -30.19 -4.14 1.90
C ARG A 532 -29.28 -5.34 1.91
N THR A 533 -29.09 -5.91 3.08
CA THR A 533 -28.35 -7.16 3.29
C THR A 533 -29.27 -8.18 3.92
N THR A 534 -29.32 -9.38 3.36
CA THR A 534 -30.07 -10.51 3.92
C THR A 534 -29.11 -11.64 4.24
N SER A 535 -29.32 -12.32 5.34
CA SER A 535 -28.53 -13.47 5.77
C SER A 535 -29.44 -14.57 6.33
N ASN A 536 -29.33 -15.76 5.78
CA ASN A 536 -30.08 -16.94 6.21
C ASN A 536 -29.08 -17.94 6.80
N ARG A 537 -28.83 -17.87 8.11
CA ARG A 537 -27.96 -18.80 8.78
C ARG A 537 -28.73 -20.06 9.22
N SER A 538 -28.25 -21.22 8.80
CA SER A 538 -28.66 -22.54 9.29
C SER A 538 -27.50 -23.21 10.00
N THR A 539 -27.69 -23.62 11.23
CA THR A 539 -26.72 -24.35 12.05
C THR A 539 -27.21 -25.76 12.36
N TYR A 540 -26.39 -26.74 12.10
CA TYR A 540 -26.64 -28.14 12.35
C TYR A 540 -25.72 -28.61 13.46
N ASP A 541 -26.32 -29.23 14.52
CA ASP A 541 -25.60 -29.60 15.73
C ASP A 541 -25.38 -31.11 15.78
N PHE A 542 -24.13 -31.50 15.73
CA PHE A 542 -23.69 -32.91 15.80
C PHE A 542 -23.10 -33.24 17.18
N SER A 543 -23.17 -32.37 18.16
CA SER A 543 -22.57 -32.58 19.48
C SER A 543 -23.15 -33.81 20.24
N ASN A 544 -24.37 -34.17 19.94
CA ASN A 544 -25.06 -35.35 20.56
C ASN A 544 -24.66 -36.71 19.95
N LEU A 545 -23.81 -36.71 18.93
CA LEU A 545 -23.37 -37.96 18.29
C LEU A 545 -22.31 -38.76 19.13
N GLY A 546 -21.90 -38.20 20.28
CA GLY A 546 -20.90 -38.77 21.17
C GLY A 546 -19.48 -38.25 20.98
N GLU A 547 -18.68 -38.38 22.02
CA GLU A 547 -17.29 -37.98 22.00
C GLU A 547 -16.51 -38.79 20.97
N GLY A 548 -15.64 -38.10 20.22
CA GLY A 548 -14.79 -38.75 19.25
C GLY A 548 -15.46 -39.28 17.98
N TYR A 549 -16.75 -38.99 17.74
CA TYR A 549 -17.47 -39.45 16.53
C TYR A 549 -16.71 -39.09 15.23
N PHE A 550 -16.13 -37.92 15.17
CA PHE A 550 -15.34 -37.42 14.04
C PHE A 550 -13.81 -37.53 14.26
N SER A 551 -13.33 -38.17 15.32
CA SER A 551 -11.91 -38.21 15.69
C SER A 551 -11.00 -38.93 14.68
N SER A 552 -11.54 -39.83 13.89
CA SER A 552 -10.83 -40.58 12.84
C SER A 552 -10.61 -39.76 11.56
N LEU A 553 -11.23 -38.57 11.43
CA LEU A 553 -11.18 -37.75 10.24
C LEU A 553 -10.14 -36.63 10.41
N SER A 554 -9.24 -36.53 9.46
CA SER A 554 -8.38 -35.39 9.33
C SER A 554 -9.07 -34.29 8.52
N PRO A 555 -8.96 -33.01 8.88
CA PRO A 555 -9.48 -31.92 8.08
C PRO A 555 -8.88 -31.96 6.68
N LEU A 556 -9.72 -31.90 5.65
CA LEU A 556 -9.35 -31.85 4.24
C LEU A 556 -10.01 -30.65 3.56
N TYR A 557 -9.38 -30.11 2.53
CA TYR A 557 -10.01 -29.11 1.68
C TYR A 557 -11.30 -29.68 1.08
N ARG A 558 -12.40 -28.93 1.21
CA ARG A 558 -13.74 -29.37 0.76
C ARG A 558 -14.17 -30.74 1.29
N GLY A 559 -13.72 -31.08 2.47
CA GLY A 559 -13.97 -32.40 3.10
C GLY A 559 -15.39 -32.62 3.61
N TRP A 560 -16.36 -31.75 3.28
CA TRP A 560 -17.76 -31.81 3.74
C TRP A 560 -18.39 -33.17 3.57
N ASN A 561 -18.30 -33.74 2.36
CA ASN A 561 -18.93 -35.04 2.07
C ASN A 561 -18.35 -36.18 2.92
N SER A 562 -17.05 -36.13 3.20
CA SER A 562 -16.39 -37.11 4.07
C SER A 562 -16.94 -37.08 5.50
N TYR A 563 -17.18 -35.90 6.03
CA TYR A 563 -17.76 -35.71 7.36
C TYR A 563 -19.25 -35.97 7.36
N LEU A 564 -19.99 -35.44 6.39
CA LEU A 564 -21.44 -35.55 6.33
C LEU A 564 -21.91 -36.99 5.95
N SER A 565 -21.09 -37.73 5.20
CA SER A 565 -21.39 -39.14 4.85
C SER A 565 -21.30 -40.11 6.00
N LEU A 566 -20.68 -39.70 7.13
CA LEU A 566 -20.67 -40.51 8.34
C LEU A 566 -21.98 -40.44 9.16
N LEU A 567 -22.78 -39.41 8.89
CA LEU A 567 -24.02 -39.19 9.61
C LEU A 567 -25.01 -40.30 9.29
N THR A 568 -25.68 -40.82 10.32
CA THR A 568 -26.72 -41.85 10.21
C THR A 568 -27.94 -41.33 9.47
N ASN A 569 -28.28 -40.05 9.67
CA ASN A 569 -29.36 -39.34 8.99
C ASN A 569 -28.80 -38.20 8.15
N PRO A 570 -29.52 -37.71 7.13
CA PRO A 570 -29.17 -36.49 6.43
C PRO A 570 -28.93 -35.35 7.41
N TYR A 571 -27.94 -34.45 7.11
CA TYR A 571 -27.54 -33.40 8.05
C TYR A 571 -28.67 -32.43 8.40
N GLU A 572 -29.71 -32.33 7.57
CA GLU A 572 -30.90 -31.50 7.80
C GLU A 572 -31.66 -31.91 9.05
N HIS A 573 -31.63 -33.19 9.46
CA HIS A 573 -32.24 -33.68 10.70
C HIS A 573 -31.59 -33.12 11.97
N TYR A 574 -30.38 -32.61 11.87
CA TYR A 574 -29.64 -32.04 13.00
C TYR A 574 -29.77 -30.53 13.10
N LEU A 575 -30.74 -29.92 12.41
CA LEU A 575 -30.99 -28.48 12.43
C LEU A 575 -31.24 -27.97 13.86
N ASP A 576 -30.38 -27.10 14.35
CA ASP A 576 -30.58 -26.38 15.60
C ASP A 576 -31.29 -25.05 15.30
N GLN A 577 -32.59 -25.02 15.56
CA GLN A 577 -33.43 -23.84 15.37
C GLN A 577 -33.01 -22.67 16.28
N ARG A 578 -32.40 -22.93 17.43
CA ARG A 578 -31.92 -21.90 18.35
C ARG A 578 -30.70 -21.15 17.79
N LEU A 579 -29.93 -21.79 16.94
CA LEU A 579 -28.75 -21.21 16.29
C LEU A 579 -29.04 -20.80 14.83
N SER A 580 -30.22 -21.04 14.32
CA SER A 580 -30.64 -20.75 12.95
C SER A 580 -31.53 -19.52 12.88
N ARG A 581 -31.28 -18.63 11.92
CA ARG A 581 -32.01 -17.36 11.78
C ARG A 581 -32.03 -16.85 10.35
N SER A 582 -33.14 -16.23 9.99
CA SER A 582 -33.26 -15.41 8.80
C SER A 582 -33.29 -13.94 9.20
N SER A 583 -32.44 -13.13 8.62
CA SER A 583 -32.33 -11.71 9.00
C SER A 583 -32.17 -10.83 7.77
N ALA A 584 -32.72 -9.63 7.83
CA ALA A 584 -32.53 -8.60 6.84
C ALA A 584 -32.22 -7.25 7.50
N TYR A 585 -31.26 -6.54 6.94
CA TYR A 585 -30.90 -5.19 7.35
C TYR A 585 -31.03 -4.26 6.15
N THR A 586 -31.90 -3.28 6.27
CA THR A 586 -32.14 -2.28 5.24
C THR A 586 -31.77 -0.91 5.80
N ASN A 587 -31.02 -0.14 5.03
CA ASN A 587 -30.58 1.19 5.43
C ASN A 587 -30.87 2.22 4.34
N TYR A 588 -31.52 3.31 4.73
CA TYR A 588 -31.81 4.47 3.91
C TYR A 588 -30.99 5.65 4.42
N THR A 589 -30.20 6.25 3.56
CA THR A 589 -29.32 7.36 3.91
C THR A 589 -29.60 8.54 2.99
N HIS A 590 -29.79 9.71 3.57
CA HIS A 590 -29.86 10.97 2.86
C HIS A 590 -28.66 11.83 3.28
N GLU A 591 -27.92 12.36 2.33
CA GLU A 591 -26.82 13.30 2.59
C GLU A 591 -27.15 14.61 1.88
N LEU A 592 -27.32 15.67 2.64
CA LEU A 592 -27.46 17.02 2.10
C LEU A 592 -26.23 17.82 2.55
N GLU A 593 -25.48 18.31 1.59
CA GLU A 593 -24.31 19.11 1.85
C GLU A 593 -24.41 20.45 1.14
N MET A 594 -24.10 21.50 1.89
CA MET A 594 -23.96 22.85 1.36
C MET A 594 -22.57 23.35 1.70
N MET A 595 -21.84 23.85 0.69
CA MET A 595 -20.45 24.24 0.83
C MET A 595 -20.15 25.52 0.05
N ILE A 596 -19.46 26.45 0.69
CA ILE A 596 -18.83 27.60 0.03
C ILE A 596 -17.38 27.23 -0.24
N ARG A 597 -16.95 27.49 -1.47
CA ARG A 597 -15.60 27.22 -1.93
C ARG A 597 -14.96 28.47 -2.48
N PHE A 598 -13.76 28.74 -1.99
CA PHE A 598 -12.95 29.83 -2.48
C PHE A 598 -11.62 29.28 -3.02
N VAL A 599 -11.28 29.62 -4.26
CA VAL A 599 -10.04 29.19 -4.93
C VAL A 599 -9.24 30.43 -5.33
N GLY A 600 -8.28 30.80 -4.50
CA GLY A 600 -7.31 31.88 -4.75
C GLY A 600 -5.94 31.34 -5.18
N LYS A 601 -5.04 32.25 -5.55
CA LYS A 601 -3.66 31.87 -5.97
C LYS A 601 -2.85 31.21 -4.85
N ARG A 602 -2.97 31.71 -3.60
CA ARG A 602 -2.20 31.22 -2.45
C ARG A 602 -3.02 30.41 -1.47
N TYR A 603 -4.32 30.57 -1.44
CA TYR A 603 -5.18 29.86 -0.51
C TYR A 603 -6.42 29.33 -1.19
N LYS A 604 -6.82 28.16 -0.74
CA LYS A 604 -8.04 27.48 -1.11
C LYS A 604 -8.76 27.16 0.19
N PHE A 605 -10.00 27.53 0.23
CA PHE A 605 -10.83 27.36 1.41
C PHE A 605 -12.19 26.78 0.98
N ASN A 606 -12.53 25.65 1.56
CA ASN A 606 -13.84 25.03 1.41
C ASN A 606 -14.43 24.93 2.81
N ALA A 607 -15.60 25.50 3.01
CA ALA A 607 -16.33 25.40 4.28
C ALA A 607 -17.79 25.12 4.01
N GLY A 608 -18.35 24.20 4.74
CA GLY A 608 -19.72 23.80 4.60
C GLY A 608 -20.21 22.96 5.76
N PHE A 609 -21.40 22.47 5.63
CA PHE A 609 -21.98 21.50 6.53
C PHE A 609 -22.72 20.43 5.75
N MET A 610 -22.72 19.25 6.30
CA MET A 610 -23.44 18.08 5.82
C MET A 610 -24.47 17.65 6.87
N VAL A 611 -25.68 17.44 6.43
CA VAL A 611 -26.76 16.87 7.23
C VAL A 611 -27.04 15.48 6.71
N GLN A 612 -27.03 14.48 7.59
CA GLN A 612 -27.16 13.08 7.21
C GLN A 612 -28.21 12.36 8.05
N PRO A 613 -29.52 12.52 7.74
CA PRO A 613 -30.55 11.67 8.28
C PRO A 613 -30.48 10.27 7.67
N GLN A 614 -30.62 9.26 8.49
CA GLN A 614 -30.67 7.88 8.06
C GLN A 614 -31.66 7.06 8.87
N SER A 615 -32.27 6.09 8.22
CA SER A 615 -33.19 5.13 8.83
C SER A 615 -32.68 3.73 8.56
N SER A 616 -32.49 2.96 9.61
CA SER A 616 -32.03 1.59 9.53
C SER A 616 -33.12 0.66 10.06
N HIS A 617 -33.50 -0.32 9.26
CA HIS A 617 -34.53 -1.28 9.56
C HIS A 617 -33.94 -2.69 9.61
N PHE A 618 -34.02 -3.34 10.74
CA PHE A 618 -33.54 -4.69 10.97
C PHE A 618 -34.73 -5.60 11.28
N THR A 619 -34.87 -6.66 10.50
CA THR A 619 -35.86 -7.73 10.72
C THR A 619 -35.14 -9.05 10.94
N GLN A 620 -35.67 -9.88 11.84
CA GLN A 620 -35.13 -11.20 12.12
C GLN A 620 -36.27 -12.15 12.42
N THR A 621 -36.25 -13.31 11.77
CA THR A 621 -37.14 -14.43 12.11
C THR A 621 -36.34 -15.47 12.91
N TYR A 622 -36.82 -15.78 14.11
CA TYR A 622 -36.20 -16.69 15.07
C TYR A 622 -37.26 -17.53 15.78
N LEU A 623 -37.15 -18.84 15.72
CA LEU A 623 -38.15 -19.79 16.29
C LEU A 623 -39.57 -19.44 15.87
N GLY A 624 -39.79 -19.05 14.62
CA GLY A 624 -41.10 -18.64 14.10
C GLY A 624 -41.60 -17.28 14.57
N GLN A 625 -40.83 -16.56 15.39
CA GLN A 625 -41.15 -15.21 15.83
C GLN A 625 -40.39 -14.18 14.98
N ASN A 626 -41.09 -13.10 14.64
CA ASN A 626 -40.50 -12.01 13.90
C ASN A 626 -40.18 -10.85 14.84
N ALA A 627 -38.93 -10.46 14.89
CA ALA A 627 -38.47 -9.21 15.48
C ALA A 627 -38.28 -8.16 14.38
N ASP A 628 -38.80 -6.98 14.61
CA ASP A 628 -38.70 -5.82 13.73
C ASP A 628 -38.22 -4.61 14.54
N THR A 629 -37.14 -4.00 14.09
CA THR A 629 -36.58 -2.83 14.78
C THR A 629 -36.15 -1.78 13.78
N THR A 630 -36.74 -0.59 13.91
CA THR A 630 -36.33 0.58 13.10
C THR A 630 -35.60 1.59 13.99
N ARG A 631 -34.51 2.14 13.45
CA ARG A 631 -33.71 3.18 14.11
C ARG A 631 -33.50 4.36 13.19
N HIS A 632 -33.63 5.54 13.79
CA HIS A 632 -33.34 6.79 13.11
C HIS A 632 -32.07 7.42 13.71
N VAL A 633 -31.16 7.84 12.86
CA VAL A 633 -29.95 8.56 13.26
C VAL A 633 -29.86 9.82 12.45
N PHE A 634 -29.52 10.91 13.12
CA PHE A 634 -29.37 12.22 12.50
C PHE A 634 -27.99 12.76 12.84
N ASN A 635 -27.11 12.85 11.82
CA ASN A 635 -25.78 13.39 11.97
C ASN A 635 -25.67 14.74 11.28
N VAL A 636 -25.01 15.66 11.94
CA VAL A 636 -24.61 16.95 11.36
C VAL A 636 -23.11 17.07 11.49
N SER A 637 -22.43 17.33 10.40
CA SER A 637 -20.98 17.49 10.37
C SER A 637 -20.60 18.73 9.60
N PRO A 638 -19.82 19.64 10.17
CA PRO A 638 -19.13 20.63 9.37
C PRO A 638 -18.12 19.93 8.46
N THR A 639 -17.85 20.52 7.30
CA THR A 639 -16.78 20.16 6.40
C THR A 639 -15.87 21.38 6.25
N LEU A 640 -14.59 21.19 6.48
CA LEU A 640 -13.60 22.27 6.39
C LEU A 640 -12.36 21.74 5.69
N GLU A 641 -11.94 22.43 4.63
CA GLU A 641 -10.67 22.25 4.00
C GLU A 641 -10.00 23.62 3.84
N LEU A 642 -8.82 23.74 4.41
CA LEU A 642 -7.96 24.91 4.22
C LEU A 642 -6.66 24.45 3.61
N ARG A 643 -6.27 25.06 2.50
CA ARG A 643 -4.95 24.92 1.90
C ARG A 643 -4.33 26.30 1.75
N TYR A 644 -3.15 26.47 2.28
CA TYR A 644 -2.37 27.70 2.17
C TYR A 644 -1.00 27.40 1.55
N LYS A 645 -0.69 28.04 0.43
CA LYS A 645 0.60 27.96 -0.24
C LYS A 645 1.48 29.11 0.22
N PHE A 646 2.54 28.82 0.98
CA PHE A 646 3.57 29.81 1.31
C PHE A 646 4.42 30.13 0.06
N SER A 647 4.69 29.09 -0.73
CA SER A 647 5.37 29.14 -2.03
C SER A 647 4.92 27.94 -2.88
N ASP A 648 5.44 27.82 -4.11
CA ASP A 648 5.17 26.65 -4.99
C ASP A 648 5.71 25.34 -4.42
N VAL A 649 6.63 25.42 -3.46
CA VAL A 649 7.28 24.27 -2.81
C VAL A 649 6.97 24.16 -1.31
N SER A 650 6.07 25.00 -0.77
CA SER A 650 5.72 25.01 0.64
C SER A 650 4.24 25.27 0.85
N GLN A 651 3.56 24.36 1.51
CA GLN A 651 2.12 24.46 1.76
C GLN A 651 1.70 23.85 3.10
N LEU A 652 0.57 24.37 3.58
CA LEU A 652 -0.17 23.86 4.72
C LEU A 652 -1.54 23.39 4.26
N ARG A 653 -1.99 22.24 4.75
CA ARG A 653 -3.36 21.76 4.59
C ARG A 653 -3.97 21.43 5.95
N LEU A 654 -5.22 21.78 6.11
CA LEU A 654 -6.03 21.40 7.25
C LEU A 654 -7.36 20.88 6.71
N ASN A 655 -7.70 19.63 7.03
CA ASN A 655 -8.95 19.00 6.62
C ASN A 655 -9.69 18.53 7.87
N TYR A 656 -10.98 18.83 7.93
CA TYR A 656 -11.89 18.27 8.91
C TYR A 656 -13.10 17.68 8.19
N ARG A 657 -13.47 16.44 8.56
CA ARG A 657 -14.63 15.74 7.99
C ARG A 657 -15.23 14.75 8.98
N GLY A 658 -16.55 14.66 8.99
CA GLY A 658 -17.30 13.59 9.66
C GLY A 658 -17.73 12.51 8.67
N THR A 659 -17.64 11.25 9.09
CA THR A 659 -18.08 10.09 8.29
C THR A 659 -18.89 9.13 9.13
N THR A 660 -19.95 8.57 8.54
CA THR A 660 -20.79 7.55 9.18
C THR A 660 -20.41 6.15 8.68
N SER A 661 -20.34 5.18 9.59
CA SER A 661 -20.12 3.77 9.28
C SER A 661 -21.27 2.92 9.85
N GLN A 662 -21.79 1.99 9.02
CA GLN A 662 -22.87 1.07 9.43
C GLN A 662 -22.28 -0.12 10.19
N PRO A 663 -23.00 -0.69 11.19
CA PRO A 663 -22.65 -1.95 11.78
C PRO A 663 -22.63 -3.07 10.72
N ALA A 664 -21.74 -4.04 10.90
CA ALA A 664 -21.75 -5.23 10.05
C ALA A 664 -23.00 -6.10 10.35
N MET A 665 -23.47 -6.87 9.36
CA MET A 665 -24.60 -7.78 9.57
C MET A 665 -24.31 -8.80 10.67
N SER A 666 -23.08 -9.34 10.72
CA SER A 666 -22.64 -10.25 11.78
C SER A 666 -22.78 -9.67 13.18
N ASP A 667 -22.56 -8.36 13.32
CA ASP A 667 -22.65 -7.68 14.60
C ASP A 667 -24.11 -7.46 15.05
N LEU A 668 -25.04 -7.47 14.10
CA LEU A 668 -26.47 -7.26 14.34
C LEU A 668 -27.23 -8.57 14.62
N LEU A 669 -26.68 -9.71 14.17
CA LEU A 669 -27.30 -11.02 14.37
C LEU A 669 -27.28 -11.39 15.87
N ASP A 670 -28.44 -11.42 16.53
CA ASP A 670 -28.56 -11.88 17.92
C ASP A 670 -28.44 -13.39 18.03
N ILE A 671 -27.29 -13.92 17.67
CA ILE A 671 -26.94 -15.33 17.74
C ILE A 671 -25.82 -15.50 18.77
N VAL A 672 -26.02 -16.47 19.67
CA VAL A 672 -24.96 -16.97 20.55
C VAL A 672 -24.24 -18.08 19.76
N ASP A 673 -23.11 -17.78 19.15
CA ASP A 673 -22.34 -18.77 18.41
C ASP A 673 -21.40 -19.54 19.36
N ASP A 674 -21.84 -20.68 19.82
CA ASP A 674 -21.10 -21.56 20.71
C ASP A 674 -20.26 -22.63 19.98
N SER A 675 -19.98 -22.43 18.69
CA SER A 675 -19.04 -23.27 17.94
C SER A 675 -17.64 -23.29 18.58
N ASP A 676 -17.29 -22.22 19.27
CA ASP A 676 -16.17 -22.12 20.22
C ASP A 676 -16.74 -21.73 21.59
N PRO A 677 -16.99 -22.69 22.47
CA PRO A 677 -17.65 -22.42 23.76
C PRO A 677 -16.83 -21.61 24.75
N LEU A 678 -15.53 -21.44 24.50
CA LEU A 678 -14.67 -20.57 25.29
C LEU A 678 -14.57 -19.13 24.74
N ASN A 679 -14.99 -18.90 23.49
CA ASN A 679 -15.01 -17.59 22.88
C ASN A 679 -16.32 -17.40 22.11
N VAL A 680 -17.38 -17.13 22.82
CA VAL A 680 -18.74 -17.04 22.31
C VAL A 680 -19.04 -15.64 21.79
N PRO A 681 -19.05 -15.39 20.49
CA PRO A 681 -19.56 -14.14 19.93
C PRO A 681 -21.10 -14.12 20.04
N ARG A 682 -21.61 -12.93 20.33
CA ARG A 682 -23.05 -12.64 20.31
C ARG A 682 -23.29 -11.34 19.60
N GLY A 683 -24.23 -11.29 18.67
CA GLY A 683 -24.60 -10.04 18.02
C GLY A 683 -25.44 -9.12 18.90
N ASN A 684 -25.62 -7.89 18.43
CA ASN A 684 -26.45 -6.88 19.10
C ASN A 684 -27.30 -6.15 18.05
N PRO A 685 -28.57 -6.53 17.90
CA PRO A 685 -29.54 -5.84 17.03
C PRO A 685 -29.72 -4.36 17.42
N GLY A 686 -29.29 -3.99 18.64
CA GLY A 686 -29.39 -2.64 19.23
C GLY A 686 -28.37 -1.65 18.65
N LEU A 687 -27.41 -2.05 17.85
CA LEU A 687 -26.34 -1.19 17.36
C LEU A 687 -26.85 -0.06 16.48
N LYS A 688 -26.28 1.12 16.74
CA LYS A 688 -26.44 2.32 15.93
C LYS A 688 -25.23 2.51 15.04
N PRO A 689 -25.36 3.17 13.89
CA PRO A 689 -24.22 3.62 13.11
C PRO A 689 -23.24 4.46 13.93
N SER A 690 -21.96 4.25 13.70
CA SER A 690 -20.91 5.06 14.30
C SER A 690 -20.63 6.30 13.47
N PHE A 691 -20.18 7.37 14.12
CA PHE A 691 -19.81 8.62 13.46
C PHE A 691 -18.40 9.04 13.87
N THR A 692 -17.51 9.08 12.88
CA THR A 692 -16.10 9.42 13.09
C THR A 692 -15.80 10.85 12.64
N ASN A 693 -15.30 11.67 13.56
CA ASN A 693 -14.72 12.99 13.28
C ASN A 693 -13.24 12.81 13.00
N SER A 694 -12.78 13.31 11.88
CA SER A 694 -11.38 13.26 11.49
C SER A 694 -10.84 14.66 11.22
N LEU A 695 -9.75 15.00 11.89
CA LEU A 695 -9.00 16.23 11.69
C LEU A 695 -7.61 15.87 11.20
N ARG A 696 -7.22 16.41 10.07
CA ARG A 696 -5.90 16.19 9.49
C ARG A 696 -5.20 17.51 9.26
N PHE A 697 -4.00 17.62 9.79
CA PHE A 697 -3.05 18.68 9.52
C PHE A 697 -1.90 18.10 8.70
N PHE A 698 -1.45 18.81 7.68
CA PHE A 698 -0.32 18.44 6.86
C PHE A 698 0.47 19.68 6.43
N TYR A 699 1.76 19.66 6.66
CA TYR A 699 2.70 20.71 6.23
C TYR A 699 3.86 20.07 5.49
N ASN A 700 4.23 20.64 4.35
CA ASN A 700 5.44 20.27 3.64
C ASN A 700 6.17 21.50 3.09
N THR A 701 7.49 21.39 3.03
CA THR A 701 8.35 22.38 2.39
C THR A 701 9.58 21.71 1.78
N TYR A 702 10.08 22.31 0.72
CA TYR A 702 11.29 21.86 0.03
C TYR A 702 12.22 23.02 -0.25
N LYS A 703 13.53 22.82 -0.02
CA LYS A 703 14.59 23.76 -0.33
C LYS A 703 15.52 23.17 -1.39
N GLU A 704 15.42 23.66 -2.61
CA GLU A 704 16.09 23.10 -3.78
C GLU A 704 17.62 23.10 -3.65
N ARG A 705 18.23 24.21 -3.21
CA ARG A 705 19.69 24.36 -3.07
C ARG A 705 20.36 23.32 -2.17
N ARG A 706 19.67 22.87 -1.12
CA ARG A 706 20.17 21.90 -0.14
C ARG A 706 19.50 20.54 -0.29
N GLN A 707 18.67 20.36 -1.30
CA GLN A 707 17.86 19.14 -1.48
C GLN A 707 17.12 18.74 -0.19
N GLN A 708 16.65 19.74 0.57
CA GLN A 708 16.02 19.52 1.86
C GLN A 708 14.51 19.39 1.69
N ALA A 709 13.97 18.25 2.09
CA ALA A 709 12.53 18.04 2.21
C ALA A 709 12.17 17.95 3.69
N PHE A 710 11.22 18.74 4.11
CA PHE A 710 10.60 18.62 5.43
C PHE A 710 9.11 18.42 5.28
N MET A 711 8.57 17.48 6.04
CA MET A 711 7.15 17.18 6.07
C MET A 711 6.72 16.87 7.50
N SER A 712 5.54 17.33 7.86
CA SER A 712 4.88 17.01 9.12
C SER A 712 3.40 16.74 8.88
N PHE A 713 2.87 15.76 9.58
CA PHE A 713 1.44 15.51 9.61
C PHE A 713 0.96 15.20 11.02
N LEU A 714 -0.31 15.50 11.27
CA LEU A 714 -1.04 15.15 12.46
C LEU A 714 -2.45 14.71 12.06
N ASP A 715 -2.79 13.47 12.34
CA ASP A 715 -4.12 12.91 12.16
C ASP A 715 -4.75 12.66 13.54
N TYR A 716 -5.88 13.26 13.78
CA TYR A 716 -6.71 13.02 14.96
C TYR A 716 -8.04 12.45 14.53
N SER A 717 -8.48 11.38 15.14
CA SER A 717 -9.84 10.88 14.96
C SER A 717 -10.52 10.55 16.29
N ASN A 718 -11.83 10.82 16.32
CA ASN A 718 -12.71 10.51 17.45
C ASN A 718 -14.01 9.91 16.92
N THR A 719 -14.41 8.77 17.45
CA THR A 719 -15.63 8.08 17.00
C THR A 719 -16.71 8.12 18.07
N ARG A 720 -17.84 8.72 17.71
CA ARG A 720 -19.07 8.65 18.50
C ARG A 720 -19.82 7.36 18.15
N ASN A 721 -20.44 6.74 19.13
CA ASN A 721 -21.11 5.44 18.97
C ASN A 721 -20.19 4.40 18.32
N ALA A 722 -18.89 4.43 18.65
CA ALA A 722 -17.96 3.44 18.12
C ALA A 722 -18.47 2.03 18.47
N VAL A 723 -18.53 1.17 17.46
CA VAL A 723 -18.81 -0.25 17.71
C VAL A 723 -17.55 -0.85 18.34
N SER A 724 -17.64 -1.17 19.60
CA SER A 724 -16.57 -1.78 20.39
C SER A 724 -17.16 -2.93 21.20
N ASN A 725 -16.31 -3.74 21.83
CA ASN A 725 -16.76 -4.95 22.48
C ASN A 725 -17.13 -4.72 23.96
N ARG A 726 -18.23 -5.36 24.35
CA ARG A 726 -18.54 -5.72 25.70
C ARG A 726 -18.09 -7.18 25.89
N VAL A 727 -17.17 -7.41 26.81
CA VAL A 727 -16.63 -8.73 27.10
C VAL A 727 -17.08 -9.15 28.49
N THR A 728 -17.73 -10.32 28.56
CA THR A 728 -18.14 -10.94 29.81
C THR A 728 -17.34 -12.23 30.00
N TYR A 729 -16.56 -12.31 31.05
CA TYR A 729 -15.77 -13.48 31.39
C TYR A 729 -16.60 -14.49 32.23
N ASN A 730 -16.31 -15.74 32.00
CA ASN A 730 -16.76 -16.83 32.87
C ASN A 730 -15.53 -17.36 33.62
N GLU A 731 -15.43 -17.04 34.90
CA GLU A 731 -14.25 -17.39 35.72
C GLU A 731 -14.11 -18.89 35.94
N THR A 732 -15.20 -19.65 35.86
CA THR A 732 -15.19 -21.09 36.05
C THR A 732 -14.66 -21.83 34.84
N THR A 733 -15.04 -21.40 33.65
CA THR A 733 -14.63 -22.05 32.41
C THR A 733 -13.40 -21.40 31.78
N GLY A 734 -13.07 -20.16 32.21
CA GLY A 734 -12.07 -19.32 31.56
C GLY A 734 -12.52 -18.80 30.18
N GLY A 735 -13.77 -19.08 29.83
CA GLY A 735 -14.36 -18.60 28.58
C GLY A 735 -14.83 -17.15 28.66
N ARG A 736 -15.23 -16.61 27.51
CA ARG A 736 -15.77 -15.26 27.42
C ARG A 736 -16.88 -15.15 26.37
N THR A 737 -17.84 -14.29 26.66
CA THR A 737 -18.83 -13.85 25.67
C THR A 737 -18.44 -12.45 25.21
N THR A 738 -18.39 -12.25 23.91
CA THR A 738 -18.07 -10.97 23.29
C THR A 738 -19.28 -10.46 22.53
N GLN A 739 -19.77 -9.27 22.89
CA GLN A 739 -20.91 -8.63 22.24
C GLN A 739 -20.51 -7.22 21.80
N PRO A 740 -20.72 -6.84 20.53
CA PRO A 740 -20.51 -5.49 20.07
C PRO A 740 -21.54 -4.53 20.72
N ASP A 741 -21.07 -3.36 21.11
CA ASP A 741 -21.89 -2.31 21.71
C ASP A 741 -21.44 -0.94 21.22
N ASN A 742 -22.33 0.05 21.23
CA ASN A 742 -21.95 1.43 20.92
C ASN A 742 -21.32 2.11 22.11
N ILE A 743 -20.04 2.39 22.04
CA ILE A 743 -19.26 2.94 23.15
C ILE A 743 -18.58 4.24 22.72
N ASN A 744 -18.65 5.26 23.59
CA ASN A 744 -17.99 6.53 23.37
C ASN A 744 -16.65 6.63 24.09
N GLY A 745 -15.73 7.43 23.56
CA GLY A 745 -14.43 7.69 24.15
C GLY A 745 -13.27 7.05 23.37
N ASN A 746 -13.53 6.36 22.26
CA ASN A 746 -12.49 5.88 21.37
C ASN A 746 -11.95 7.04 20.52
N TRP A 747 -10.65 7.30 20.62
CA TRP A 747 -9.96 8.30 19.82
C TRP A 747 -8.49 7.93 19.64
N ASN A 748 -7.90 8.43 18.57
CA ASN A 748 -6.49 8.24 18.28
C ASN A 748 -5.84 9.48 17.69
N VAL A 749 -4.55 9.60 17.93
CA VAL A 749 -3.65 10.59 17.31
C VAL A 749 -2.52 9.84 16.64
N ASN A 750 -2.22 10.23 15.41
CA ASN A 750 -1.03 9.80 14.70
C ASN A 750 -0.30 11.04 14.17
N ALA A 751 0.95 11.23 14.56
CA ALA A 751 1.77 12.36 14.14
C ALA A 751 3.09 11.86 13.56
N GLY A 752 3.56 12.50 12.49
CA GLY A 752 4.82 12.14 11.87
C GLY A 752 5.59 13.35 11.40
N LEU A 753 6.91 13.23 11.49
CA LEU A 753 7.90 14.17 10.97
C LEU A 753 8.85 13.44 10.04
N MET A 754 9.08 13.98 8.86
CA MET A 754 10.10 13.51 7.93
C MET A 754 11.05 14.65 7.61
N PHE A 755 12.33 14.38 7.68
CA PHE A 755 13.36 15.29 7.23
C PHE A 755 14.38 14.53 6.39
N ASN A 756 14.63 15.05 5.20
CA ASN A 756 15.64 14.55 4.27
C ASN A 756 16.52 15.71 3.84
N THR A 757 17.83 15.51 3.83
CA THR A 757 18.79 16.52 3.37
C THR A 757 20.02 15.87 2.75
N ALA A 758 20.55 16.50 1.72
CA ALA A 758 21.92 16.26 1.31
C ALA A 758 22.85 17.11 2.19
N ILE A 759 23.94 16.52 2.67
CA ILE A 759 24.96 17.24 3.47
C ILE A 759 25.85 18.06 2.53
N ASP A 760 26.15 17.51 1.36
CA ASP A 760 26.97 18.14 0.34
C ASP A 760 26.14 18.60 -0.86
N SER A 761 26.63 19.57 -1.61
CA SER A 761 25.94 20.14 -2.78
C SER A 761 25.80 19.13 -3.94
N ALA A 762 26.67 18.14 -4.02
CA ALA A 762 26.62 17.07 -5.02
C ALA A 762 25.59 15.96 -4.66
N GLY A 763 25.06 15.96 -3.43
CA GLY A 763 24.12 14.94 -2.97
C GLY A 763 24.76 13.57 -2.80
N VAL A 764 26.06 13.51 -2.56
CA VAL A 764 26.82 12.25 -2.32
C VAL A 764 26.47 11.71 -0.94
N PHE A 765 26.41 12.58 0.06
CA PHE A 765 26.02 12.25 1.43
C PHE A 765 24.58 12.72 1.69
N ASN A 766 23.74 11.81 2.13
CA ASN A 766 22.35 12.10 2.46
C ASN A 766 22.01 11.60 3.85
N VAL A 767 21.17 12.36 4.54
CA VAL A 767 20.57 11.98 5.83
C VAL A 767 19.07 12.00 5.69
N ASN A 768 18.42 10.95 6.15
CA ASN A 768 16.97 10.79 6.19
C ASN A 768 16.57 10.46 7.62
N THR A 769 15.56 11.14 8.14
CA THR A 769 14.96 10.78 9.42
C THR A 769 13.44 10.75 9.29
N PHE A 770 12.81 9.83 9.98
CA PHE A 770 11.37 9.71 10.08
C PHE A 770 10.98 9.36 11.51
N SER A 771 10.31 10.31 12.17
CA SER A 771 9.75 10.15 13.50
C SER A 771 8.25 9.92 13.38
N ASN A 772 7.72 8.98 14.12
CA ASN A 772 6.28 8.74 14.20
C ASN A 772 5.85 8.57 15.67
N LEU A 773 4.72 9.17 16.00
CA LEU A 773 4.07 9.08 17.30
C LEU A 773 2.63 8.62 17.08
N GLY A 774 2.27 7.50 17.67
CA GLY A 774 0.92 6.97 17.70
C GLY A 774 0.39 6.94 19.13
N TYR A 775 -0.80 7.49 19.35
CA TYR A 775 -1.49 7.39 20.63
C TYR A 775 -2.93 6.93 20.41
N ASN A 776 -3.34 5.89 21.12
CA ASN A 776 -4.67 5.32 21.03
C ASN A 776 -5.32 5.24 22.41
N ASN A 777 -6.55 5.65 22.50
CA ASN A 777 -7.43 5.48 23.65
C ASN A 777 -8.54 4.51 23.28
N TYR A 778 -8.41 3.27 23.71
CA TYR A 778 -9.38 2.21 23.48
C TYR A 778 -10.33 2.11 24.66
N VAL A 779 -11.63 2.10 24.39
CA VAL A 779 -12.67 1.97 25.39
C VAL A 779 -13.53 0.76 25.07
N GLY A 780 -13.77 -0.07 26.06
CA GLY A 780 -14.67 -1.22 26.03
C GLY A 780 -15.40 -1.37 27.34
N TYR A 781 -16.34 -2.32 27.41
CA TYR A 781 -16.98 -2.75 28.64
C TYR A 781 -16.58 -4.17 29.00
N VAL A 782 -16.33 -4.39 30.27
CA VAL A 782 -15.91 -5.69 30.81
C VAL A 782 -16.78 -6.06 32.00
N SER A 783 -17.22 -7.28 32.03
CA SER A 783 -17.84 -7.91 33.19
C SER A 783 -16.96 -9.09 33.64
N LEU A 784 -16.60 -9.13 34.92
CA LEU A 784 -15.72 -10.19 35.45
C LEU A 784 -16.43 -11.54 35.53
N ASN A 785 -17.75 -11.53 35.67
CA ASN A 785 -18.60 -12.71 35.62
C ASN A 785 -19.97 -12.35 35.04
N PRO A 786 -20.80 -13.35 34.64
CA PRO A 786 -22.10 -13.10 34.04
C PRO A 786 -23.11 -12.32 34.93
N THR A 787 -22.93 -12.34 36.21
CA THR A 787 -23.82 -11.68 37.18
C THR A 787 -23.30 -10.29 37.62
N SER A 788 -22.04 -9.96 37.35
CA SER A 788 -21.47 -8.66 37.65
C SER A 788 -21.88 -7.62 36.61
N GLY A 789 -22.12 -6.39 37.10
CA GLY A 789 -22.34 -5.25 36.21
C GLY A 789 -21.13 -5.00 35.28
N SER A 790 -21.38 -4.53 34.07
CA SER A 790 -20.33 -4.14 33.17
C SER A 790 -19.60 -2.89 33.62
N GLN A 791 -18.29 -2.96 33.68
CA GLN A 791 -17.41 -1.83 34.03
C GLN A 791 -16.78 -1.26 32.78
N ARG A 792 -16.65 0.05 32.71
CA ARG A 792 -15.94 0.72 31.63
C ARG A 792 -14.44 0.48 31.77
N ASN A 793 -13.82 -0.06 30.77
CA ASN A 793 -12.38 -0.30 30.72
C ASN A 793 -11.72 0.58 29.67
N VAL A 794 -10.59 1.18 30.02
CA VAL A 794 -9.82 2.07 29.13
C VAL A 794 -8.38 1.59 29.06
N THR A 795 -7.94 1.29 27.83
CA THR A 795 -6.53 1.01 27.54
C THR A 795 -5.94 2.16 26.73
N ARG A 796 -4.86 2.73 27.24
CA ARG A 796 -4.10 3.78 26.58
C ARG A 796 -2.81 3.20 26.06
N SER A 797 -2.55 3.39 24.76
CA SER A 797 -1.34 2.89 24.10
C SER A 797 -0.61 4.04 23.43
N LEU A 798 0.66 4.21 23.77
CA LEU A 798 1.60 5.13 23.15
C LEU A 798 2.64 4.33 22.39
N SER A 799 2.90 4.70 21.14
CA SER A 799 4.01 4.19 20.34
C SER A 799 4.83 5.36 19.80
N VAL A 800 6.12 5.32 20.03
CA VAL A 800 7.08 6.30 19.48
C VAL A 800 8.09 5.53 18.67
N SER A 801 8.24 5.89 17.42
CA SER A 801 9.26 5.30 16.54
C SER A 801 10.09 6.37 15.88
N GLU A 802 11.37 6.10 15.77
CA GLU A 802 12.37 6.90 15.05
C GLU A 802 13.14 6.02 14.10
N ARG A 803 13.37 6.52 12.90
CA ARG A 803 14.29 5.91 11.93
C ARG A 803 15.24 6.96 11.43
N LEU A 804 16.52 6.67 11.49
CA LEU A 804 17.60 7.48 10.96
C LEU A 804 18.37 6.64 9.93
N ALA A 805 18.62 7.20 8.75
CA ALA A 805 19.47 6.58 7.75
C ALA A 805 20.43 7.61 7.16
N THR A 806 21.68 7.22 7.02
CA THR A 806 22.72 8.00 6.34
C THR A 806 23.22 7.21 5.15
N SER A 807 23.39 7.85 4.02
CA SER A 807 23.88 7.17 2.83
C SER A 807 24.98 7.95 2.13
N TYR A 808 26.00 7.22 1.75
CA TYR A 808 27.06 7.66 0.83
C TYR A 808 26.87 6.99 -0.53
N ARG A 809 26.93 7.77 -1.61
CA ARG A 809 26.70 7.26 -2.95
C ARG A 809 27.60 7.93 -3.98
N ASN A 810 28.30 7.11 -4.76
CA ASN A 810 29.02 7.56 -5.96
C ASN A 810 28.69 6.66 -7.17
N SER A 811 29.50 6.70 -8.24
CA SER A 811 29.24 5.93 -9.47
C SER A 811 29.31 4.40 -9.30
N TRP A 812 30.11 3.89 -8.36
CA TRP A 812 30.36 2.45 -8.18
C TRP A 812 29.96 1.91 -6.79
N LEU A 813 29.80 2.79 -5.79
CA LEU A 813 29.51 2.41 -4.41
C LEU A 813 28.28 3.16 -3.90
N GLU A 814 27.36 2.45 -3.25
CA GLU A 814 26.35 3.00 -2.37
C GLU A 814 26.41 2.29 -1.04
N LEU A 815 26.70 3.03 0.02
CA LEU A 815 26.68 2.56 1.40
C LEU A 815 25.59 3.32 2.15
N GLU A 816 24.73 2.62 2.86
CA GLU A 816 23.79 3.24 3.81
C GLU A 816 23.96 2.56 5.15
N LEU A 817 23.98 3.37 6.16
CA LEU A 817 23.88 2.97 7.56
C LEU A 817 22.52 3.42 8.05
N ASP A 818 21.79 2.53 8.63
CA ASP A 818 20.46 2.86 9.18
C ASP A 818 20.25 2.29 10.57
N GLY A 819 19.45 3.01 11.34
CA GLY A 819 19.00 2.60 12.65
C GLY A 819 17.54 2.95 12.83
N SER A 820 16.81 2.11 13.53
CA SER A 820 15.45 2.37 13.94
C SER A 820 15.22 1.96 15.38
N PHE A 821 14.32 2.69 16.01
CA PHE A 821 13.94 2.46 17.39
C PHE A 821 12.44 2.62 17.51
N THR A 822 11.77 1.72 18.20
CA THR A 822 10.35 1.80 18.53
C THR A 822 10.15 1.47 19.99
N TYR A 823 9.58 2.43 20.72
CA TYR A 823 9.11 2.26 22.09
C TYR A 823 7.59 2.20 22.09
N ALA A 824 7.03 1.20 22.73
CA ALA A 824 5.60 1.10 22.95
C ALA A 824 5.30 0.96 24.44
N HIS A 825 4.38 1.80 24.92
CA HIS A 825 3.87 1.79 26.29
C HIS A 825 2.36 1.59 26.27
N SER A 826 1.86 0.69 27.09
CA SER A 826 0.43 0.46 27.26
C SER A 826 0.06 0.41 28.74
N LYS A 827 -1.08 1.04 29.06
CA LYS A 827 -1.64 1.05 30.42
C LYS A 827 -3.13 0.80 30.34
N ASN A 828 -3.59 -0.20 31.09
CA ASN A 828 -5.00 -0.49 31.26
C ASN A 828 -5.51 0.10 32.58
N GLN A 829 -6.77 0.59 32.60
CA GLN A 829 -7.34 1.26 33.79
C GLN A 829 -7.64 0.27 34.91
N LEU A 830 -8.07 -0.94 34.59
CA LEU A 830 -8.45 -1.97 35.54
C LEU A 830 -7.26 -2.81 36.03
N GLN A 831 -6.14 -2.77 35.31
CA GLN A 831 -4.90 -3.49 35.66
C GLN A 831 -3.76 -2.50 35.94
N LEU A 832 -3.74 -1.93 37.11
CA LEU A 832 -2.79 -0.85 37.45
C LEU A 832 -1.34 -1.31 37.64
N GLN A 833 -1.10 -2.59 37.94
CA GLN A 833 0.24 -3.11 38.26
C GLN A 833 1.08 -3.45 37.04
N ASN A 834 0.49 -3.77 35.88
CA ASN A 834 1.21 -4.18 34.67
C ASN A 834 1.30 -3.03 33.66
N LYS A 835 2.36 -2.22 33.79
CA LYS A 835 2.77 -1.32 32.72
C LYS A 835 3.54 -2.12 31.68
N LEU A 836 3.00 -2.18 30.46
CA LEU A 836 3.64 -2.91 29.39
C LEU A 836 4.55 -1.95 28.61
N ASN A 837 5.86 -2.12 28.81
CA ASN A 837 6.87 -1.38 28.09
C ASN A 837 7.61 -2.35 27.16
N THR A 838 7.64 -2.05 25.88
CA THR A 838 8.42 -2.84 24.91
C THR A 838 9.29 -1.95 24.07
N TRP A 839 10.42 -2.51 23.68
CA TRP A 839 11.46 -1.86 22.93
C TRP A 839 11.81 -2.72 21.73
N GLN A 840 11.78 -2.13 20.55
CA GLN A 840 12.28 -2.75 19.34
C GLN A 840 13.33 -1.80 18.76
N PHE A 841 14.47 -2.29 18.43
CA PHE A 841 15.52 -1.53 17.78
C PHE A 841 16.23 -2.38 16.74
N ALA A 842 16.53 -1.75 15.62
CA ALA A 842 17.28 -2.35 14.55
C ALA A 842 18.38 -1.38 14.11
N TYR A 843 19.52 -1.91 13.78
CA TYR A 843 20.60 -1.14 13.16
C TYR A 843 21.34 -2.03 12.15
N GLY A 844 21.87 -1.41 11.13
CA GLY A 844 22.52 -2.17 10.09
C GLY A 844 23.17 -1.35 9.01
N ALA A 845 23.67 -2.06 8.04
CA ALA A 845 24.33 -1.52 6.89
C ALA A 845 23.86 -2.21 5.62
N THR A 846 23.73 -1.43 4.56
CA THR A 846 23.53 -1.97 3.22
C THR A 846 24.57 -1.42 2.28
N LEU A 847 25.15 -2.31 1.51
CA LEU A 847 26.19 -2.06 0.54
C LEU A 847 25.71 -2.48 -0.85
N ASN A 848 25.80 -1.58 -1.82
CA ASN A 848 25.66 -1.88 -3.25
C ASN A 848 26.96 -1.47 -3.94
N PHE A 849 27.61 -2.42 -4.54
CA PHE A 849 28.90 -2.26 -5.17
C PHE A 849 28.85 -2.71 -6.62
N THR A 850 29.31 -1.87 -7.53
CA THR A 850 29.42 -2.20 -8.95
C THR A 850 30.90 -2.36 -9.30
N LEU A 851 31.28 -3.57 -9.67
CA LEU A 851 32.63 -3.89 -10.09
C LEU A 851 32.95 -3.29 -11.47
N PRO A 852 34.24 -3.07 -11.82
CA PRO A 852 34.63 -2.44 -13.09
C PRO A 852 34.09 -3.16 -14.34
N TRP A 853 33.92 -4.47 -14.28
CA TRP A 853 33.36 -5.28 -15.38
C TRP A 853 31.83 -5.37 -15.37
N GLY A 854 31.14 -4.57 -14.54
CA GLY A 854 29.68 -4.47 -14.52
C GLY A 854 28.95 -5.47 -13.61
N MET A 855 29.67 -6.35 -12.90
CA MET A 855 29.05 -7.20 -11.88
C MET A 855 28.63 -6.37 -10.67
N GLN A 856 27.46 -6.67 -10.12
CA GLN A 856 26.90 -5.96 -8.97
C GLN A 856 26.81 -6.89 -7.77
N LEU A 857 27.37 -6.44 -6.65
CA LEU A 857 27.17 -7.04 -5.33
C LEU A 857 26.23 -6.15 -4.53
N SER A 858 25.15 -6.72 -4.05
CA SER A 858 24.20 -6.08 -3.10
C SER A 858 24.18 -6.92 -1.84
N THR A 859 24.40 -6.31 -0.69
CA THR A 859 24.29 -7.01 0.59
C THR A 859 23.74 -6.12 1.66
N ASP A 860 22.96 -6.67 2.57
CA ASP A 860 22.44 -5.99 3.76
C ASP A 860 22.60 -6.87 5.00
N LEU A 861 23.04 -6.26 6.06
CA LEU A 861 23.23 -6.88 7.36
C LEU A 861 22.55 -6.02 8.42
N HIS A 862 21.54 -6.58 9.09
CA HIS A 862 20.75 -5.89 10.09
C HIS A 862 20.60 -6.69 11.36
N GLN A 863 20.91 -6.07 12.50
CA GLN A 863 20.62 -6.60 13.82
C GLN A 863 19.25 -6.06 14.26
N ASN A 864 18.29 -6.96 14.45
CA ASN A 864 16.98 -6.67 15.02
C ASN A 864 16.91 -7.16 16.46
N SER A 865 16.44 -6.34 17.37
CA SER A 865 16.35 -6.68 18.78
C SER A 865 15.00 -6.31 19.36
N ARG A 866 14.46 -7.19 20.19
CA ARG A 866 13.21 -7.00 20.93
C ARG A 866 13.40 -7.20 22.41
N ARG A 867 12.77 -6.37 23.26
CA ARG A 867 12.86 -6.41 24.71
C ARG A 867 11.52 -6.06 25.34
N GLY A 868 11.31 -6.55 26.56
CA GLY A 868 10.12 -6.23 27.36
C GLY A 868 8.90 -7.11 27.07
N TYR A 869 9.11 -8.25 26.43
CA TYR A 869 8.04 -9.22 26.15
C TYR A 869 7.93 -10.23 27.29
N ALA A 870 6.71 -10.63 27.65
CA ALA A 870 6.45 -11.57 28.73
C ALA A 870 6.97 -12.98 28.42
N ASP A 871 6.77 -13.44 27.20
CA ASP A 871 7.47 -14.60 26.67
C ASP A 871 8.95 -14.26 26.45
N ARG A 872 9.84 -14.97 27.18
CA ARG A 872 11.29 -14.74 27.08
C ARG A 872 11.83 -15.07 25.68
N ALA A 873 11.22 -16.02 24.98
CA ALA A 873 11.61 -16.40 23.63
C ALA A 873 11.42 -15.25 22.61
N LEU A 874 10.52 -14.32 22.90
CA LEU A 874 10.26 -13.15 22.08
C LEU A 874 11.26 -11.99 22.32
N ASN A 875 12.09 -12.06 23.37
CA ASN A 875 13.15 -11.07 23.62
C ASN A 875 14.41 -11.43 22.84
N THR A 876 14.37 -11.31 21.53
CA THR A 876 15.38 -11.81 20.58
C THR A 876 16.44 -10.79 20.19
N ASN A 877 17.55 -11.32 19.69
CA ASN A 877 18.53 -10.62 18.88
C ASN A 877 18.67 -11.39 17.57
N GLU A 878 18.29 -10.79 16.46
CA GLU A 878 18.26 -11.44 15.16
C GLU A 878 19.20 -10.70 14.22
N LEU A 879 20.32 -11.35 13.87
CA LEU A 879 21.24 -10.83 12.87
C LEU A 879 20.85 -11.40 11.51
N VAL A 880 20.18 -10.61 10.69
CA VAL A 880 19.72 -10.99 9.37
C VAL A 880 20.72 -10.53 8.32
N TRP A 881 21.25 -11.46 7.56
CA TRP A 881 22.20 -11.19 6.50
C TRP A 881 21.67 -11.70 5.16
N ASN A 882 21.54 -10.78 4.19
CA ASN A 882 21.14 -11.09 2.82
C ASN A 882 22.22 -10.64 1.85
N ALA A 883 22.37 -11.36 0.75
CA ALA A 883 23.33 -11.01 -0.29
C ALA A 883 22.81 -11.36 -1.69
N GLN A 884 23.23 -10.60 -2.66
CA GLN A 884 22.94 -10.84 -4.07
C GLN A 884 24.16 -10.53 -4.92
N LEU A 885 24.47 -11.41 -5.82
CA LEU A 885 25.44 -11.21 -6.87
C LEU A 885 24.73 -11.24 -8.21
N SER A 886 24.92 -10.24 -9.06
CA SER A 886 24.26 -10.16 -10.37
C SER A 886 25.23 -9.73 -11.47
N GLN A 887 25.10 -10.36 -12.64
CA GLN A 887 25.87 -10.06 -13.83
C GLN A 887 24.96 -10.00 -15.04
N SER A 888 25.15 -8.98 -15.84
CA SER A 888 24.45 -8.82 -17.11
C SER A 888 25.33 -9.25 -18.28
N PHE A 889 24.71 -9.91 -19.24
CA PHE A 889 25.37 -10.49 -20.41
C PHE A 889 24.71 -10.02 -21.71
N LEU A 890 25.37 -10.23 -22.82
CA LEU A 890 24.98 -9.88 -24.17
C LEU A 890 24.98 -8.37 -24.46
N LYS A 891 25.06 -8.00 -25.73
CA LYS A 891 25.07 -6.59 -26.17
C LYS A 891 23.74 -5.92 -25.84
N GLY A 892 23.79 -4.84 -25.03
CA GLY A 892 22.61 -4.14 -24.52
C GLY A 892 22.01 -4.77 -23.26
N SER A 893 22.73 -5.71 -22.63
CA SER A 893 22.41 -6.35 -21.33
C SER A 893 20.98 -6.94 -21.27
N PRO A 894 20.50 -7.67 -22.29
CA PRO A 894 19.16 -8.25 -22.25
C PRO A 894 19.07 -9.44 -21.30
N LEU A 895 20.17 -10.13 -21.05
CA LEU A 895 20.26 -11.29 -20.16
C LEU A 895 20.97 -10.89 -18.87
N SER A 896 20.32 -11.10 -17.72
CA SER A 896 20.92 -10.97 -16.41
C SER A 896 20.80 -12.27 -15.65
N VAL A 897 21.87 -12.67 -15.00
CA VAL A 897 21.87 -13.81 -14.07
C VAL A 897 22.20 -13.29 -12.69
N SER A 898 21.41 -13.65 -11.70
CA SER A 898 21.68 -13.27 -10.32
C SER A 898 21.54 -14.45 -9.36
N LEU A 899 22.45 -14.52 -8.42
CA LEU A 899 22.41 -15.44 -7.29
C LEU A 899 22.05 -14.64 -6.05
N GLN A 900 20.96 -15.04 -5.39
CA GLN A 900 20.43 -14.36 -4.22
C GLN A 900 20.45 -15.30 -3.03
N PHE A 901 20.87 -14.77 -1.88
CA PHE A 901 20.90 -15.46 -0.60
C PHE A 901 20.05 -14.69 0.39
N TYR A 902 19.12 -15.36 1.01
CA TYR A 902 18.19 -14.79 1.99
C TYR A 902 18.48 -15.38 3.37
N ASP A 903 18.57 -14.51 4.38
CA ASP A 903 18.79 -14.87 5.78
C ASP A 903 19.86 -15.97 5.96
N LEU A 904 21.09 -15.67 5.51
CA LEU A 904 22.24 -16.59 5.55
C LEU A 904 22.49 -17.16 6.95
N LEU A 905 22.11 -16.44 7.98
CA LEU A 905 22.34 -16.82 9.38
C LEU A 905 21.13 -17.53 10.03
N ARG A 906 20.02 -17.69 9.31
CA ARG A 906 18.77 -18.36 9.77
C ARG A 906 18.20 -17.78 11.06
N GLN A 907 18.28 -16.46 11.24
CA GLN A 907 17.86 -15.81 12.49
C GLN A 907 16.58 -14.99 12.35
N GLN A 908 16.04 -14.87 11.15
CA GLN A 908 14.84 -14.07 10.92
C GLN A 908 13.61 -14.73 11.52
N SER A 909 12.85 -13.99 12.33
CA SER A 909 11.53 -14.39 12.85
C SER A 909 10.42 -13.50 12.31
N ASN A 910 9.17 -13.97 12.43
CA ASN A 910 7.98 -13.23 12.04
C ASN A 910 7.07 -13.03 13.25
N PHE A 911 6.99 -11.80 13.73
CA PHE A 911 6.32 -11.45 14.96
C PHE A 911 5.38 -10.26 14.79
N SER A 912 4.22 -10.32 15.45
CA SER A 912 3.30 -9.20 15.56
C SER A 912 2.74 -9.05 16.97
N ARG A 913 2.39 -7.81 17.34
CA ARG A 913 1.70 -7.49 18.60
C ARG A 913 0.43 -6.71 18.31
N SER A 914 -0.66 -7.07 18.95
CA SER A 914 -1.90 -6.31 18.97
C SER A 914 -2.34 -6.00 20.41
N ILE A 915 -2.93 -4.82 20.60
CA ILE A 915 -3.45 -4.36 21.89
C ILE A 915 -4.82 -3.73 21.66
N ASN A 916 -5.77 -4.06 22.53
CA ASN A 916 -7.09 -3.45 22.54
C ASN A 916 -7.52 -3.11 23.99
N ALA A 917 -8.81 -2.82 24.21
CA ALA A 917 -9.31 -2.39 25.52
C ALA A 917 -9.20 -3.45 26.62
N TYR A 918 -9.07 -4.73 26.30
CA TYR A 918 -9.19 -5.83 27.26
C TYR A 918 -8.04 -6.85 27.20
N GLN A 919 -7.23 -6.86 26.16
CA GLN A 919 -6.14 -7.84 26.03
C GLN A 919 -4.95 -7.30 25.22
N ARG A 920 -3.80 -7.90 25.46
CA ARG A 920 -2.60 -7.87 24.60
C ARG A 920 -2.41 -9.25 24.01
N THR A 921 -2.10 -9.30 22.73
CA THR A 921 -1.81 -10.55 22.01
C THR A 921 -0.48 -10.43 21.29
N ASP A 922 0.42 -11.36 21.56
CA ASP A 922 1.71 -11.54 20.91
C ASP A 922 1.64 -12.77 20.01
N THR A 923 1.98 -12.64 18.76
CA THR A 923 1.86 -13.72 17.77
C THR A 923 3.17 -13.88 17.02
N GLU A 924 3.70 -15.10 17.01
CA GLU A 924 4.81 -15.51 16.17
C GLU A 924 4.28 -16.45 15.08
N TYR A 925 4.72 -16.22 13.84
CA TYR A 925 4.31 -17.02 12.69
C TYR A 925 5.48 -17.82 12.12
N ASN A 926 5.19 -18.96 11.49
CA ASN A 926 6.17 -19.61 10.64
C ASN A 926 6.57 -18.68 9.49
N SER A 927 7.83 -18.73 9.12
CA SER A 927 8.42 -17.87 8.08
C SER A 927 9.30 -18.68 7.14
N ILE A 928 9.54 -18.12 5.96
CA ILE A 928 10.54 -18.65 5.05
C ILE A 928 11.90 -18.14 5.51
N ASN A 929 12.74 -19.04 5.99
CA ASN A 929 14.07 -18.74 6.47
C ASN A 929 15.12 -19.33 5.55
N SER A 930 16.24 -18.66 5.41
CA SER A 930 17.48 -19.11 4.80
C SER A 930 17.35 -19.99 3.55
N TYR A 931 17.35 -19.36 2.40
CA TYR A 931 17.37 -20.04 1.11
C TYR A 931 18.20 -19.25 0.09
N ALA A 932 18.65 -19.93 -0.94
CA ALA A 932 19.35 -19.33 -2.08
C ALA A 932 18.51 -19.49 -3.34
N MET A 933 18.56 -18.51 -4.25
CA MET A 933 17.87 -18.56 -5.52
C MET A 933 18.76 -18.10 -6.66
N LEU A 934 18.69 -18.84 -7.76
CA LEU A 934 19.28 -18.45 -9.04
C LEU A 934 18.17 -17.88 -9.92
N HIS A 935 18.33 -16.62 -10.33
CA HIS A 935 17.46 -15.92 -11.25
C HIS A 935 18.09 -15.77 -12.62
N VAL A 936 17.35 -16.06 -13.65
CA VAL A 936 17.70 -15.80 -15.04
C VAL A 936 16.66 -14.86 -15.61
N VAL A 937 17.05 -13.63 -15.87
CA VAL A 937 16.17 -12.57 -16.36
C VAL A 937 16.51 -12.25 -17.80
N TYR A 938 15.53 -12.39 -18.69
CA TYR A 938 15.68 -12.01 -20.10
C TYR A 938 14.72 -10.86 -20.43
N ARG A 939 15.30 -9.79 -21.00
CA ARG A 939 14.57 -8.57 -21.36
C ARG A 939 14.59 -8.40 -22.87
N PHE A 940 13.40 -8.38 -23.44
CA PHE A 940 13.24 -8.13 -24.86
C PHE A 940 12.56 -6.77 -25.06
N ASN A 941 13.26 -5.87 -25.74
CA ASN A 941 12.80 -4.51 -25.98
C ASN A 941 12.85 -4.19 -27.47
N LEU A 942 11.69 -4.02 -28.11
CA LEU A 942 11.53 -3.54 -29.46
C LEU A 942 10.77 -2.22 -29.45
N PHE A 943 11.50 -1.13 -29.47
CA PHE A 943 10.90 0.19 -29.57
C PHE A 943 10.92 0.67 -31.03
N GLY A 944 9.75 1.07 -31.56
CA GLY A 944 9.48 1.25 -32.99
C GLY A 944 9.80 2.63 -33.57
N GLY A 945 10.43 3.56 -32.85
CA GLY A 945 10.79 4.88 -33.36
C GLY A 945 12.17 4.89 -34.02
N LYS A 946 12.38 5.73 -35.05
CA LYS A 946 13.72 5.98 -35.60
C LYS A 946 14.70 6.42 -34.50
N ASP A 947 14.25 7.23 -33.55
CA ASP A 947 15.02 7.75 -32.41
C ASP A 947 15.37 6.66 -31.39
N ALA A 948 14.43 5.73 -31.10
CA ALA A 948 14.68 4.60 -30.21
C ALA A 948 15.68 3.61 -30.84
N ARG A 949 15.59 3.34 -32.13
CA ARG A 949 16.56 2.51 -32.86
C ARG A 949 17.94 3.14 -32.93
N GLN A 950 18.01 4.46 -33.06
CA GLN A 950 19.28 5.20 -32.98
C GLN A 950 19.86 5.17 -31.57
N GLN A 951 19.05 5.33 -30.52
CA GLN A 951 19.50 5.23 -29.13
C GLN A 951 19.99 3.83 -28.75
N MET A 952 19.33 2.75 -29.23
CA MET A 952 19.81 1.39 -29.05
C MET A 952 21.11 1.09 -29.82
N ARG A 953 21.32 1.73 -30.98
CA ARG A 953 22.59 1.66 -31.70
C ARG A 953 23.69 2.46 -31.01
N LYS A 954 23.35 3.49 -30.25
CA LYS A 954 24.28 4.37 -29.52
C LYS A 954 24.81 3.83 -28.20
N HIS A 955 24.14 2.83 -27.63
CA HIS A 955 24.62 2.08 -26.45
C HIS A 955 25.49 0.86 -26.81
N ARG A 956 26.09 0.84 -27.98
CA ARG A 956 27.16 -0.12 -28.28
C ARG A 956 28.47 0.38 -27.66
N PRO A 957 29.08 -0.35 -26.73
CA PRO A 957 30.47 -0.13 -26.40
C PRO A 957 31.29 -0.49 -27.64
N ASP A 958 31.92 0.49 -28.24
CA ASP A 958 32.98 0.22 -29.23
C ASP A 958 34.18 -0.41 -28.50
N GLY A 959 34.37 -1.70 -28.71
CA GLY A 959 35.58 -2.42 -28.44
C GLY A 959 36.13 -2.93 -29.77
N ASP A 960 37.32 -2.43 -30.07
CA ASP A 960 38.33 -2.88 -31.04
C ASP A 960 38.08 -2.69 -32.52
N GLY A 961 39.07 -1.93 -33.03
CA GLY A 961 39.28 -1.69 -34.44
C GLY A 961 39.69 -2.90 -35.23
N ASP A 962 39.55 -2.77 -36.48
CA ASP A 962 40.66 -2.96 -37.42
C ASP A 962 40.21 -2.68 -38.87
N GLY A 963 41.03 -1.97 -39.55
CA GLY A 963 41.25 -2.08 -40.96
C GLY A 963 40.57 -1.07 -41.90
N PRO A 964 41.31 -0.34 -42.70
CA PRO A 964 40.79 0.62 -43.64
C PRO A 964 40.30 -0.11 -44.88
N ILE A 965 39.01 0.01 -45.18
CA ILE A 965 38.46 -0.38 -46.50
C ILE A 965 38.38 0.88 -47.35
N GLY A 966 39.07 0.82 -48.49
CA GLY A 966 39.27 1.86 -49.46
C GLY A 966 38.04 2.44 -50.12
N PRO A 967 38.15 3.48 -50.89
CA PRO A 967 37.08 4.32 -51.36
C PRO A 967 36.24 3.66 -52.49
N PRO A 968 34.97 4.03 -52.61
CA PRO A 968 34.11 3.53 -53.66
C PRO A 968 34.40 4.22 -55.01
N PRO A 969 34.26 3.54 -56.13
CA PRO A 969 34.40 4.20 -57.42
C PRO A 969 33.17 5.01 -57.78
N GLY A 970 33.42 6.12 -58.51
CA GLY A 970 32.50 7.19 -58.81
C GLY A 970 31.36 6.88 -59.74
N GLY A 971 30.39 7.78 -59.61
CA GLY A 971 29.20 7.81 -60.44
C GLY A 971 29.37 8.53 -61.79
N PRO A 972 28.57 9.34 -62.37
CA PRO A 972 27.13 9.44 -62.55
C PRO A 972 26.75 9.63 -64.05
N PRO A 973 25.77 10.41 -64.46
CA PRO A 973 24.36 10.19 -64.69
C PRO A 973 24.01 10.28 -66.22
N PRO A 974 22.92 10.71 -66.78
CA PRO A 974 21.53 10.87 -66.41
C PRO A 974 20.54 10.44 -67.50
N GLY A 975 19.24 10.47 -67.17
CA GLY A 975 18.24 10.83 -68.18
C GLY A 975 17.23 9.77 -68.62
N GLY A 976 15.97 10.10 -68.52
CA GLY A 976 15.05 9.77 -69.58
C GLY A 976 13.73 9.06 -69.14
N LYS A 977 12.70 9.88 -68.92
CA LYS A 977 11.29 9.68 -69.40
C LYS A 977 10.45 8.46 -69.04
N ARG A 978 9.31 8.76 -68.44
CA ARG A 978 8.05 7.98 -68.48
C ARG A 978 7.58 7.64 -69.90
N PRO A 979 6.63 6.73 -70.18
CA PRO A 979 5.32 6.64 -69.60
C PRO A 979 4.59 5.27 -69.58
N PHE A 980 3.42 5.26 -68.84
CA PHE A 980 2.15 4.54 -69.06
C PHE A 980 2.09 3.01 -69.31
N GLY A 981 1.12 2.39 -68.59
CA GLY A 981 0.36 1.27 -69.13
C GLY A 981 -0.14 0.26 -68.09
N SER A 982 -1.33 0.48 -67.62
CA SER A 982 -2.50 -0.41 -67.46
C SER A 982 -2.30 -1.90 -67.12
N GLY A 983 -3.13 -2.39 -66.19
CA GLY A 983 -3.57 -3.77 -66.22
C GLY A 983 -3.87 -4.37 -64.83
N ARG A 984 -5.09 -4.25 -64.38
CA ARG A 984 -5.80 -5.23 -63.52
C ARG A 984 -6.16 -6.43 -64.40
N PRO A 985 -6.57 -7.62 -63.93
CA PRO A 985 -7.29 -7.91 -62.70
C PRO A 985 -7.07 -9.32 -62.07
N MET A 986 -7.76 -9.48 -60.90
CA MET A 986 -8.48 -10.66 -60.37
C MET A 986 -7.74 -11.91 -59.90
N GLY A 987 -8.08 -12.31 -58.66
CA GLY A 987 -8.66 -13.63 -58.44
C GLY A 987 -8.23 -14.39 -57.22
N GLY A 988 -9.17 -14.58 -56.31
CA GLY A 988 -9.44 -15.81 -55.60
C GLY A 988 -8.53 -16.13 -54.40
N GLY A 989 -9.00 -16.07 -53.14
CA GLY A 989 -9.86 -17.07 -52.54
C GLY A 989 -9.07 -18.03 -51.66
N PHE A 990 -9.10 -17.88 -50.41
CA PHE A 990 -9.56 -18.74 -49.32
C PHE A 990 -9.23 -18.06 -47.98
#